data_547e0b2e14ec4e379b6237240aa16550
#
_entry.id   547e0b2e14ec4e379b6237240aa16550
#
_cell.length_a   1.000
_cell.length_b   1.000
_cell.length_c   1.000
_cell.angle_alpha   90.00
_cell.angle_beta   90.00
_cell.angle_gamma   90.00
#
_symmetry.space_group_name_H-M   'P 1'
#
loop_
_entity.id
_entity.type
_entity.pdbx_description
1 polymer ?
#
loop_
_entity_poly.entity_id
_entity_poly.type
_entity_poly.pdbx_seq_one_letter_code
_entity_poly.pdbx_strand_id
1 'polypeptide(L)'
;YGRGHFCNKLKRSILLLFLLGMFPYAWGQQTNVSLNLRNVPIKSVLSQIEKSTNYYVFFYTDNLNSELSKRVNVTVNNTPVVTVLNQIFSTTNISYEIKNKRQVSLFLVEKSSPKSKAQAVKSNKIQITGTVFDANNEPLIGASVRVLGTTIGSMADINGAFKLEVSPGDVLEASYIGYNPQQVKVGSQTRFQFVLEEVANTLDDIVVVGYSSQKKETVTGSISMVTTKDLLQSPQANISNALGGRIPGLLSVQRSGEPGQDMSTLRIRGVGTFASDAESQNPLIMVDGIEVNNLNDIDPNEVESLSILKDASATAVYGVRGANGVILITTKRGELGKPKISFSTNVAITNFPFLPEPMNSYEYARAYNEAQAYDYYSQLSYIPRYSEEAIEAYRTGSDPLFYPDINWYDYMLKDFSTQTQTNFNVSGGTERVKYFVSLGVFTQNGMLDTGIYDPGYSYQIAFRRYNMRSNFDINVTKNLLLSLDISNQMGNLQNPNWSTGQIMESLNSTPSNAAPGVIDNKVVTITDVFGSGRNPASPYTRGWKSKYENNLNLSGRFTYKMDYLLKGLSLRGALSYKSYSTETKTYNDRGITYDLRRAGDELIFVPSTDPGKLTYQGTNSRNIRIYSEIGAEYTGKFGEHTVTGLVLYNQGKYYNPTLKYNIPNGYQGLVGRVTYNYGNRYLAEVNVGYNGTENFAPGKRFGWFPAYSLGWVLTEEPYFPRNEVLSFLKIRGSYGTVGNDKIGGDRFLYLPSVYTYTGSNSYYFGEVGSSYVGYVGSNESKAGNPDLTWEKAIKWNVGADVKFWGDRIGLTFDYFMEHRDNILCNRNTVPTIIGISASNLPAYNMGRMRNSGWDGEISVGDRIGDWSYFVKANFTYAHNKILEQDEVIRNEDYLYRTGLRYGQFFGYVADGIFNSWEEVNAAGRPEYVMANNNNKIQPG
;
A
#
# COMPACT_ATOMS: atom_id res chain seq x y z
N TYR A 1 -11.92 -0.39 42.73
CA TYR A 1 -11.76 -1.81 43.08
C TYR A 1 -12.20 -2.66 41.89
N GLY A 2 -11.26 -3.31 41.16
CA GLY A 2 -11.60 -4.25 40.08
C GLY A 2 -10.62 -4.30 38.91
N ARG A 3 -9.44 -3.67 38.95
CA ARG A 3 -8.45 -3.67 37.84
C ARG A 3 -7.31 -4.70 37.94
N GLY A 4 -7.26 -5.53 38.98
CA GLY A 4 -6.14 -6.48 39.21
C GLY A 4 -6.29 -7.85 38.56
N HIS A 5 -7.48 -8.31 38.22
CA HIS A 5 -7.69 -9.71 37.80
C HIS A 5 -7.69 -9.99 36.28
N PHE A 6 -7.93 -8.98 35.45
CA PHE A 6 -7.96 -9.19 34.00
C PHE A 6 -6.55 -9.21 33.38
N CYS A 7 -5.64 -8.41 33.92
CA CYS A 7 -4.24 -8.34 33.42
C CYS A 7 -3.44 -9.61 33.76
N ASN A 8 -3.76 -10.30 34.87
CA ASN A 8 -3.08 -11.53 35.26
C ASN A 8 -3.55 -12.77 34.48
N LYS A 9 -4.80 -12.79 33.99
CA LYS A 9 -5.28 -13.88 33.12
C LYS A 9 -4.68 -13.75 31.70
N LEU A 10 -4.53 -12.55 31.19
CA LEU A 10 -3.89 -12.33 29.88
C LEU A 10 -2.38 -12.66 29.90
N LYS A 11 -1.68 -12.30 30.98
CA LYS A 11 -0.26 -12.68 31.15
C LYS A 11 -0.06 -14.20 31.29
N ARG A 12 -0.99 -14.91 31.93
CA ARG A 12 -0.91 -16.37 32.02
C ARG A 12 -1.24 -17.08 30.69
N SER A 13 -2.14 -16.55 29.87
CA SER A 13 -2.47 -17.10 28.55
C SER A 13 -1.34 -16.87 27.53
N ILE A 14 -0.65 -15.75 27.57
CA ILE A 14 0.51 -15.48 26.72
C ILE A 14 1.71 -16.32 27.17
N LEU A 15 1.89 -16.56 28.47
CA LEU A 15 2.95 -17.42 28.98
C LEU A 15 2.71 -18.90 28.65
N LEU A 16 1.44 -19.33 28.58
CA LEU A 16 1.06 -20.71 28.18
C LEU A 16 1.27 -20.94 26.66
N LEU A 17 1.05 -19.94 25.83
CA LEU A 17 1.34 -20.00 24.38
C LEU A 17 2.86 -20.01 24.11
N PHE A 18 3.66 -19.34 24.95
CA PHE A 18 5.12 -19.39 24.85
C PHE A 18 5.73 -20.71 25.39
N LEU A 19 5.08 -21.33 26.35
CA LEU A 19 5.51 -22.62 26.94
C LEU A 19 5.14 -23.85 26.08
N LEU A 20 4.17 -23.73 25.17
CA LEU A 20 3.84 -24.77 24.19
C LEU A 20 4.77 -24.80 22.95
N GLY A 21 5.65 -23.81 22.79
CA GLY A 21 6.66 -23.72 21.71
C GLY A 21 8.02 -24.30 22.08
N MET A 22 8.27 -24.64 23.31
CA MET A 22 9.55 -25.22 23.76
C MET A 22 9.40 -26.72 24.09
N PHE A 23 9.28 -27.57 23.06
CA PHE A 23 9.61 -28.96 23.24
C PHE A 23 11.12 -29.15 23.04
N PRO A 24 11.83 -29.73 24.04
CA PRO A 24 13.23 -30.03 23.91
C PRO A 24 13.43 -31.10 22.84
N TYR A 25 14.46 -30.95 22.03
CA TYR A 25 14.99 -31.97 21.15
C TYR A 25 15.29 -33.21 22.00
N ALA A 26 14.43 -34.21 21.98
CA ALA A 26 14.73 -35.51 22.50
C ALA A 26 15.79 -36.14 21.59
N TRP A 27 16.93 -36.43 22.14
CA TRP A 27 17.98 -37.22 21.52
C TRP A 27 17.37 -38.51 21.03
N GLY A 28 17.68 -38.89 19.78
CA GLY A 28 17.13 -40.08 19.14
C GLY A 28 17.47 -41.34 19.91
N GLN A 29 16.54 -41.88 20.66
CA GLN A 29 16.57 -43.24 21.14
C GLN A 29 16.48 -44.14 19.92
N GLN A 30 17.50 -45.04 19.71
CA GLN A 30 17.39 -46.11 18.77
C GLN A 30 16.22 -47.00 19.20
N THR A 31 15.23 -47.14 18.31
CA THR A 31 14.05 -47.95 18.60
C THR A 31 14.44 -49.42 18.57
N ASN A 32 14.35 -50.07 19.68
CA ASN A 32 14.66 -51.48 19.81
C ASN A 32 13.38 -52.33 19.65
N VAL A 33 13.53 -53.57 19.17
CA VAL A 33 12.42 -54.50 18.96
C VAL A 33 12.76 -55.86 19.56
N SER A 34 11.75 -56.53 20.10
CA SER A 34 11.83 -57.93 20.59
C SER A 34 10.92 -58.79 19.74
N LEU A 35 11.48 -59.76 19.03
CA LEU A 35 10.76 -60.66 18.13
C LEU A 35 11.17 -62.10 18.40
N ASN A 36 10.19 -63.03 18.39
CA ASN A 36 10.42 -64.48 18.44
C ASN A 36 9.56 -65.17 17.36
N LEU A 37 10.08 -65.18 16.12
CA LEU A 37 9.39 -65.68 14.95
C LEU A 37 10.19 -66.80 14.32
N ARG A 38 9.55 -67.99 14.10
CA ARG A 38 10.18 -69.14 13.50
C ARG A 38 9.51 -69.53 12.19
N ASN A 39 10.30 -69.71 11.15
CA ASN A 39 9.89 -70.14 9.82
C ASN A 39 8.79 -69.24 9.20
N VAL A 40 8.95 -67.93 9.29
CA VAL A 40 7.98 -66.92 8.76
C VAL A 40 8.56 -66.19 7.55
N PRO A 41 7.74 -65.77 6.59
CA PRO A 41 8.22 -64.91 5.46
C PRO A 41 8.82 -63.62 5.97
N ILE A 42 9.85 -63.10 5.29
CA ILE A 42 10.48 -61.81 5.63
C ILE A 42 9.43 -60.68 5.68
N LYS A 43 8.44 -60.69 4.77
CA LYS A 43 7.34 -59.73 4.76
C LYS A 43 6.59 -59.70 6.11
N SER A 44 6.40 -60.83 6.77
CA SER A 44 5.76 -60.92 8.08
C SER A 44 6.61 -60.33 9.18
N VAL A 45 7.94 -60.50 9.12
CA VAL A 45 8.88 -59.91 10.07
C VAL A 45 8.87 -58.39 9.94
N LEU A 46 8.89 -57.85 8.71
CA LEU A 46 8.80 -56.41 8.46
C LEU A 46 7.48 -55.80 8.97
N SER A 47 6.37 -56.48 8.71
CA SER A 47 5.04 -56.05 9.24
C SER A 47 4.98 -56.04 10.77
N GLN A 48 5.72 -56.95 11.43
CA GLN A 48 5.80 -56.99 12.90
C GLN A 48 6.67 -55.86 13.46
N ILE A 49 7.75 -55.49 12.72
CA ILE A 49 8.59 -54.33 13.05
C ILE A 49 7.75 -53.04 12.91
N GLU A 50 6.95 -52.88 11.85
CA GLU A 50 6.06 -51.74 11.66
C GLU A 50 5.04 -51.61 12.77
N LYS A 51 4.46 -52.74 13.23
CA LYS A 51 3.47 -52.74 14.32
C LYS A 51 4.05 -52.46 15.70
N SER A 52 5.29 -52.84 15.96
CA SER A 52 5.92 -52.71 17.27
C SER A 52 6.88 -51.54 17.40
N THR A 53 7.11 -50.79 16.34
CA THR A 53 8.04 -49.64 16.31
C THR A 53 7.46 -48.50 15.45
N ASN A 54 8.13 -47.38 15.41
CA ASN A 54 7.76 -46.25 14.55
C ASN A 54 8.43 -46.27 13.17
N TYR A 55 8.94 -47.41 12.72
CA TYR A 55 9.49 -47.58 11.39
C TYR A 55 8.40 -47.97 10.39
N TYR A 56 8.51 -47.48 9.13
CA TYR A 56 7.65 -47.86 8.01
C TYR A 56 8.49 -48.52 6.94
N VAL A 57 8.01 -49.61 6.34
CA VAL A 57 8.71 -50.33 5.28
C VAL A 57 7.99 -50.10 3.95
N PHE A 58 8.68 -49.54 2.98
CA PHE A 58 8.16 -49.25 1.65
C PHE A 58 8.77 -50.15 0.58
N PHE A 59 7.95 -50.78 -0.27
CA PHE A 59 8.34 -51.60 -1.38
C PHE A 59 8.27 -50.80 -2.66
N TYR A 60 9.39 -50.69 -3.41
CA TYR A 60 9.48 -49.87 -4.60
C TYR A 60 9.27 -50.59 -5.94
N THR A 61 9.26 -51.91 -6.00
CA THR A 61 9.08 -52.69 -7.25
C THR A 61 8.38 -54.03 -7.02
N ASP A 62 7.58 -54.49 -8.02
CA ASP A 62 6.89 -55.78 -8.01
C ASP A 62 7.85 -57.00 -7.95
N ASN A 63 9.10 -56.78 -8.31
CA ASN A 63 10.14 -57.87 -8.34
C ASN A 63 10.66 -58.25 -6.95
N LEU A 64 10.28 -57.55 -5.87
CA LEU A 64 10.71 -57.87 -4.51
C LEU A 64 9.90 -59.00 -3.85
N ASN A 65 8.74 -59.34 -4.40
CA ASN A 65 7.81 -60.31 -3.79
C ASN A 65 8.43 -61.73 -3.64
N SER A 66 9.27 -62.17 -4.56
CA SER A 66 9.95 -63.47 -4.49
C SER A 66 10.94 -63.53 -3.35
N GLU A 67 11.73 -62.48 -3.14
CA GLU A 67 12.73 -62.39 -2.07
C GLU A 67 12.08 -62.19 -0.69
N LEU A 68 11.00 -61.40 -0.60
CA LEU A 68 10.26 -61.16 0.62
C LEU A 68 9.43 -62.37 1.10
N SER A 69 9.20 -63.35 0.20
CA SER A 69 8.55 -64.63 0.52
C SER A 69 9.50 -65.65 1.14
N LYS A 70 10.79 -65.38 1.11
CA LYS A 70 11.77 -66.26 1.77
C LYS A 70 11.51 -66.32 3.26
N ARG A 71 11.66 -67.56 3.81
CA ARG A 71 11.34 -67.77 5.22
C ARG A 71 12.60 -67.66 6.09
N VAL A 72 12.44 -66.93 7.23
CA VAL A 72 13.53 -66.67 8.16
C VAL A 72 13.14 -67.00 9.59
N ASN A 73 14.14 -67.28 10.43
CA ASN A 73 14.00 -67.40 11.86
C ASN A 73 14.59 -66.12 12.52
N VAL A 74 13.83 -65.43 13.32
CA VAL A 74 14.29 -64.19 13.98
C VAL A 74 13.89 -64.29 15.47
N THR A 75 14.94 -64.44 16.30
CA THR A 75 14.76 -64.36 17.77
C THR A 75 15.71 -63.31 18.30
N VAL A 76 15.15 -62.19 18.67
CA VAL A 76 15.86 -61.00 19.17
C VAL A 76 15.13 -60.39 20.36
N ASN A 77 15.87 -59.92 21.33
CA ASN A 77 15.31 -59.26 22.50
C ASN A 77 15.95 -57.87 22.68
N ASN A 78 15.16 -56.85 22.72
CA ASN A 78 15.56 -55.47 22.90
C ASN A 78 16.71 -55.03 21.96
N THR A 79 16.63 -55.44 20.68
CA THR A 79 17.66 -55.25 19.68
C THR A 79 17.33 -54.08 18.75
N PRO A 80 18.29 -53.23 18.37
CA PRO A 80 18.03 -52.12 17.43
C PRO A 80 17.49 -52.63 16.09
N VAL A 81 16.46 -51.97 15.56
CA VAL A 81 15.78 -52.35 14.30
C VAL A 81 16.79 -52.50 13.14
N VAL A 82 17.79 -51.64 13.06
CA VAL A 82 18.86 -51.73 12.03
C VAL A 82 19.60 -53.06 12.07
N THR A 83 19.90 -53.55 13.24
CA THR A 83 20.57 -54.85 13.43
C THR A 83 19.68 -55.99 12.95
N VAL A 84 18.38 -55.94 13.25
CA VAL A 84 17.38 -56.92 12.81
C VAL A 84 17.24 -56.92 11.28
N LEU A 85 17.17 -55.73 10.67
CA LEU A 85 17.12 -55.58 9.20
C LEU A 85 18.36 -56.14 8.52
N ASN A 86 19.56 -55.89 9.05
CA ASN A 86 20.82 -56.48 8.56
C ASN A 86 20.78 -58.00 8.66
N GLN A 87 20.25 -58.57 9.73
CA GLN A 87 20.16 -60.02 9.92
C GLN A 87 19.19 -60.68 8.94
N ILE A 88 18.02 -60.14 8.72
CA ILE A 88 17.02 -60.70 7.82
C ILE A 88 17.38 -60.55 6.32
N PHE A 89 18.12 -59.51 5.95
CA PHE A 89 18.53 -59.30 4.57
C PHE A 89 19.88 -59.90 4.21
N SER A 90 20.68 -60.39 5.17
CA SER A 90 22.00 -60.99 4.94
C SER A 90 21.98 -62.20 3.97
N THR A 91 20.90 -62.93 3.90
CA THR A 91 20.68 -64.12 3.05
C THR A 91 19.84 -63.86 1.81
N THR A 92 19.54 -62.60 1.53
CA THR A 92 18.69 -62.17 0.39
C THR A 92 19.46 -61.26 -0.57
N ASN A 93 18.90 -61.04 -1.74
CA ASN A 93 19.39 -60.02 -2.68
C ASN A 93 18.75 -58.63 -2.44
N ILE A 94 18.16 -58.41 -1.26
CA ILE A 94 17.60 -57.14 -0.87
C ILE A 94 18.61 -56.30 -0.10
N SER A 95 18.78 -55.06 -0.52
CA SER A 95 19.42 -54.03 0.28
C SER A 95 18.39 -53.00 0.72
N TYR A 96 18.68 -52.22 1.75
CA TYR A 96 17.76 -51.22 2.26
C TYR A 96 18.47 -49.91 2.60
N GLU A 97 17.71 -48.82 2.52
CA GLU A 97 18.13 -47.49 2.91
C GLU A 97 17.12 -46.92 3.92
N ILE A 98 17.61 -46.33 5.01
CA ILE A 98 16.75 -45.69 6.01
C ILE A 98 16.73 -44.17 5.74
N LYS A 99 15.58 -43.66 5.25
CA LYS A 99 15.34 -42.23 5.04
C LYS A 99 14.58 -41.65 6.22
N ASN A 100 14.83 -40.37 6.53
CA ASN A 100 14.12 -39.62 7.59
C ASN A 100 14.13 -40.34 8.97
N LYS A 101 15.16 -41.11 9.29
CA LYS A 101 15.35 -41.88 10.55
C LYS A 101 14.27 -42.94 10.84
N ARG A 102 13.24 -43.12 9.98
CA ARG A 102 12.12 -44.05 10.25
C ARG A 102 11.55 -44.77 9.01
N GLN A 103 11.89 -44.30 7.82
CA GLN A 103 11.41 -44.89 6.56
C GLN A 103 12.45 -45.86 5.99
N VAL A 104 12.06 -47.14 5.83
CA VAL A 104 12.92 -48.18 5.26
C VAL A 104 12.50 -48.43 3.81
N SER A 105 13.37 -48.09 2.85
CA SER A 105 13.18 -48.36 1.41
C SER A 105 13.97 -49.61 1.03
N LEU A 106 13.35 -50.58 0.36
CA LEU A 106 13.94 -51.82 -0.07
C LEU A 106 14.21 -51.81 -1.58
N PHE A 107 15.35 -52.38 -2.01
CA PHE A 107 15.70 -52.53 -3.43
C PHE A 107 16.53 -53.79 -3.67
N LEU A 108 16.45 -54.36 -4.90
CA LEU A 108 17.23 -55.55 -5.29
C LEU A 108 18.63 -55.14 -5.70
N VAL A 109 19.63 -55.93 -5.25
CA VAL A 109 21.03 -55.85 -5.69
C VAL A 109 21.31 -57.02 -6.59
N GLU A 110 21.52 -56.79 -7.89
CA GLU A 110 21.97 -57.84 -8.81
C GLU A 110 23.42 -58.23 -8.51
N LYS A 111 23.64 -59.44 -8.03
CA LYS A 111 24.98 -60.05 -7.96
C LYS A 111 25.39 -60.46 -9.37
N SER A 112 26.27 -59.69 -9.99
CA SER A 112 26.89 -60.11 -11.28
C SER A 112 27.74 -61.38 -11.15
N SER A 113 27.35 -62.41 -11.86
CA SER A 113 28.20 -63.61 -12.12
C SER A 113 29.28 -63.29 -13.18
N PRO A 114 30.47 -63.87 -13.10
CA PRO A 114 31.58 -63.51 -13.97
C PRO A 114 31.46 -64.23 -15.35
N LYS A 115 31.29 -63.39 -16.43
CA LYS A 115 31.51 -63.86 -17.81
C LYS A 115 32.46 -62.94 -18.57
N SER A 116 33.57 -63.52 -18.95
CA SER A 116 34.48 -63.29 -20.06
C SER A 116 34.85 -61.89 -20.51
N LYS A 117 36.18 -61.70 -20.53
CA LYS A 117 36.91 -60.56 -21.08
C LYS A 117 36.47 -60.10 -22.46
N ALA A 118 36.00 -58.90 -22.56
CA ALA A 118 36.13 -58.02 -23.73
C ALA A 118 36.72 -56.70 -23.25
N GLN A 119 37.77 -56.23 -23.89
CA GLN A 119 38.52 -55.02 -23.54
C GLN A 119 37.59 -53.82 -23.49
N ALA A 120 37.34 -53.35 -22.28
CA ALA A 120 36.70 -52.03 -22.06
C ALA A 120 37.79 -50.97 -21.84
N VAL A 121 37.78 -49.96 -22.67
CA VAL A 121 38.51 -48.75 -22.49
C VAL A 121 38.16 -48.20 -21.08
N LYS A 122 39.10 -48.05 -20.18
CA LYS A 122 38.93 -47.45 -18.86
C LYS A 122 38.54 -45.99 -19.02
N SER A 123 37.24 -45.64 -18.88
CA SER A 123 36.86 -44.28 -18.60
C SER A 123 37.29 -43.97 -17.16
N ASN A 124 38.30 -43.12 -17.00
CA ASN A 124 38.76 -42.61 -15.70
C ASN A 124 37.73 -41.57 -15.16
N LYS A 125 36.54 -42.04 -14.76
CA LYS A 125 35.61 -41.16 -14.04
C LYS A 125 36.06 -40.95 -12.62
N ILE A 126 36.14 -39.71 -12.20
CA ILE A 126 36.46 -39.32 -10.83
C ILE A 126 35.18 -38.76 -10.16
N GLN A 127 35.00 -39.09 -8.90
CA GLN A 127 33.93 -38.50 -8.11
C GLN A 127 34.43 -37.22 -7.52
N ILE A 128 33.72 -36.14 -7.85
CA ILE A 128 33.97 -34.80 -7.32
C ILE A 128 32.87 -34.39 -6.35
N THR A 129 33.25 -33.56 -5.39
CA THR A 129 32.34 -32.89 -4.46
C THR A 129 32.64 -31.40 -4.47
N GLY A 130 31.65 -30.60 -4.14
CA GLY A 130 31.88 -29.16 -4.03
C GLY A 130 30.72 -28.44 -3.35
N THR A 131 30.85 -27.16 -3.29
CA THR A 131 29.83 -26.24 -2.71
C THR A 131 29.61 -25.05 -3.64
N VAL A 132 28.40 -24.54 -3.63
CA VAL A 132 27.99 -23.36 -4.38
C VAL A 132 27.48 -22.31 -3.39
N PHE A 133 28.14 -21.16 -3.37
CA PHE A 133 27.83 -20.02 -2.51
C PHE A 133 27.59 -18.76 -3.35
N ASP A 134 26.96 -17.76 -2.75
CA ASP A 134 26.97 -16.39 -3.25
C ASP A 134 28.21 -15.60 -2.78
N ALA A 135 28.30 -14.33 -3.20
CA ALA A 135 29.38 -13.42 -2.80
C ALA A 135 29.39 -13.10 -1.29
N ASN A 136 28.27 -13.28 -0.58
CA ASN A 136 28.12 -13.09 0.87
C ASN A 136 28.39 -14.40 1.64
N ASN A 137 28.83 -15.46 0.94
CA ASN A 137 29.08 -16.77 1.50
C ASN A 137 27.83 -17.51 2.02
N GLU A 138 26.64 -17.16 1.47
CA GLU A 138 25.39 -17.89 1.70
C GLU A 138 25.27 -19.07 0.72
N PRO A 139 24.87 -20.29 1.18
CA PRO A 139 24.73 -21.44 0.30
C PRO A 139 23.56 -21.28 -0.69
N LEU A 140 23.84 -21.46 -1.98
CA LEU A 140 22.84 -21.42 -3.05
C LEU A 140 22.16 -22.80 -3.20
N ILE A 141 21.06 -22.95 -2.46
CA ILE A 141 20.28 -24.19 -2.41
C ILE A 141 19.59 -24.44 -3.75
N GLY A 142 19.82 -25.63 -4.35
CA GLY A 142 19.22 -25.94 -5.65
C GLY A 142 19.99 -25.37 -6.84
N ALA A 143 21.17 -24.78 -6.63
CA ALA A 143 22.07 -24.43 -7.72
C ALA A 143 22.39 -25.65 -8.58
N SER A 144 22.33 -25.51 -9.89
CA SER A 144 22.61 -26.60 -10.83
C SER A 144 24.11 -26.62 -11.16
N VAL A 145 24.74 -27.74 -10.95
CA VAL A 145 26.12 -27.99 -11.39
C VAL A 145 26.10 -29.11 -12.43
N ARG A 146 26.47 -28.80 -13.67
CA ARG A 146 26.40 -29.72 -14.81
C ARG A 146 27.72 -29.77 -15.57
N VAL A 147 27.95 -30.89 -16.26
CA VAL A 147 29.03 -31.01 -17.24
C VAL A 147 28.53 -30.38 -18.54
N LEU A 148 29.23 -29.34 -19.01
CA LEU A 148 28.84 -28.56 -20.18
C LEU A 148 28.76 -29.49 -21.43
N GLY A 149 27.65 -29.35 -22.15
CA GLY A 149 27.38 -30.17 -23.35
C GLY A 149 26.84 -31.57 -23.09
N THR A 150 26.53 -31.90 -21.82
CA THR A 150 25.98 -33.24 -21.45
C THR A 150 24.73 -33.08 -20.58
N THR A 151 24.03 -34.21 -20.33
CA THR A 151 22.89 -34.27 -19.39
C THR A 151 23.35 -34.64 -17.96
N ILE A 152 24.67 -34.77 -17.72
CA ILE A 152 25.22 -35.13 -16.40
C ILE A 152 25.24 -33.86 -15.53
N GLY A 153 24.54 -33.91 -14.40
CA GLY A 153 24.46 -32.78 -13.47
C GLY A 153 23.98 -33.19 -12.09
N SER A 154 24.16 -32.31 -11.11
CA SER A 154 23.69 -32.45 -9.74
C SER A 154 23.13 -31.12 -9.27
N MET A 155 22.19 -31.14 -8.34
CA MET A 155 21.71 -29.95 -7.67
C MET A 155 22.34 -29.83 -6.29
N ALA A 156 22.65 -28.57 -5.89
CA ALA A 156 23.19 -28.28 -4.58
C ALA A 156 22.14 -28.53 -3.48
N ASP A 157 22.56 -29.15 -2.40
CA ASP A 157 21.69 -29.39 -1.23
C ASP A 157 21.51 -28.17 -0.34
N ILE A 158 20.86 -28.32 0.83
CA ILE A 158 20.56 -27.25 1.79
C ILE A 158 21.82 -26.57 2.37
N ASN A 159 22.99 -27.14 2.20
CA ASN A 159 24.28 -26.54 2.58
C ASN A 159 25.04 -26.02 1.35
N GLY A 160 24.40 -25.97 0.18
CA GLY A 160 25.04 -25.65 -1.08
C GLY A 160 25.94 -26.77 -1.63
N ALA A 161 26.00 -27.97 -1.00
CA ALA A 161 26.89 -29.03 -1.38
C ALA A 161 26.34 -29.86 -2.54
N PHE A 162 27.23 -30.24 -3.47
CA PHE A 162 26.91 -31.12 -4.59
C PHE A 162 27.93 -32.26 -4.73
N LYS A 163 27.53 -33.32 -5.43
CA LYS A 163 28.35 -34.46 -5.73
C LYS A 163 28.06 -34.94 -7.15
N LEU A 164 29.14 -35.14 -7.96
CA LEU A 164 29.01 -35.47 -9.37
C LEU A 164 30.14 -36.39 -9.80
N GLU A 165 29.88 -37.32 -10.73
CA GLU A 165 30.87 -38.13 -11.40
C GLU A 165 31.23 -37.57 -12.76
N VAL A 166 32.49 -37.26 -12.98
CA VAL A 166 32.96 -36.53 -14.18
C VAL A 166 34.28 -37.14 -14.68
N SER A 167 34.66 -36.85 -15.89
CA SER A 167 35.95 -37.23 -16.46
C SER A 167 36.96 -36.08 -16.34
N PRO A 168 38.26 -36.37 -16.17
CA PRO A 168 39.29 -35.35 -16.25
C PRO A 168 39.24 -34.67 -17.63
N GLY A 169 39.18 -33.32 -17.61
CA GLY A 169 39.06 -32.52 -18.81
C GLY A 169 37.63 -31.97 -19.06
N ASP A 170 36.62 -32.50 -18.37
CA ASP A 170 35.26 -31.97 -18.44
C ASP A 170 35.21 -30.49 -17.93
N VAL A 171 34.27 -29.73 -18.44
CA VAL A 171 33.99 -28.39 -17.94
C VAL A 171 32.72 -28.43 -17.12
N LEU A 172 32.82 -28.05 -15.85
CA LEU A 172 31.66 -27.88 -14.97
C LEU A 172 31.11 -26.49 -15.12
N GLU A 173 29.80 -26.39 -15.21
CA GLU A 173 29.08 -25.12 -15.14
C GLU A 173 28.17 -25.13 -13.91
N ALA A 174 28.42 -24.25 -12.97
CA ALA A 174 27.52 -23.96 -11.87
C ALA A 174 26.62 -22.75 -12.27
N SER A 175 25.30 -22.92 -12.14
CA SER A 175 24.34 -21.90 -12.47
C SER A 175 23.19 -21.85 -11.45
N TYR A 176 22.72 -20.66 -11.18
CA TYR A 176 21.57 -20.42 -10.32
C TYR A 176 20.76 -19.23 -10.85
N ILE A 177 19.44 -19.24 -10.63
CA ILE A 177 18.57 -18.16 -11.13
C ILE A 177 18.97 -16.85 -10.46
N GLY A 178 19.25 -15.81 -11.27
CA GLY A 178 19.69 -14.51 -10.77
C GLY A 178 21.20 -14.37 -10.56
N TYR A 179 22.00 -15.37 -10.92
CA TYR A 179 23.45 -15.37 -10.77
C TYR A 179 24.16 -15.64 -12.10
N ASN A 180 25.35 -15.04 -12.26
CA ASN A 180 26.24 -15.33 -13.39
C ASN A 180 26.73 -16.77 -13.31
N PRO A 181 26.58 -17.58 -14.37
CA PRO A 181 27.10 -18.92 -14.36
C PRO A 181 28.63 -18.91 -14.33
N GLN A 182 29.19 -19.77 -13.49
CA GLN A 182 30.64 -19.94 -13.38
C GLN A 182 31.05 -21.29 -13.99
N GLN A 183 32.11 -21.28 -14.81
CA GLN A 183 32.63 -22.48 -15.45
C GLN A 183 34.03 -22.78 -14.93
N VAL A 184 34.27 -24.07 -14.61
CA VAL A 184 35.59 -24.54 -14.15
C VAL A 184 35.93 -25.87 -14.85
N LYS A 185 37.15 -25.95 -15.38
CA LYS A 185 37.63 -27.19 -16.01
C LYS A 185 38.13 -28.19 -14.96
N VAL A 186 37.67 -29.44 -15.04
CA VAL A 186 38.09 -30.52 -14.14
C VAL A 186 39.51 -30.93 -14.46
N GLY A 187 40.41 -30.70 -13.50
CA GLY A 187 41.82 -31.20 -13.53
C GLY A 187 41.99 -32.44 -12.64
N SER A 188 43.02 -32.39 -11.77
CA SER A 188 43.30 -33.43 -10.77
C SER A 188 42.59 -33.19 -9.42
N GLN A 189 41.96 -32.04 -9.25
CA GLN A 189 41.25 -31.71 -8.02
C GLN A 189 39.89 -32.42 -7.94
N THR A 190 39.51 -32.86 -6.75
CA THR A 190 38.25 -33.58 -6.47
C THR A 190 37.25 -32.72 -5.64
N ARG A 191 37.68 -31.52 -5.19
CA ARG A 191 36.83 -30.57 -4.47
C ARG A 191 36.77 -29.25 -5.22
N PHE A 192 35.54 -28.72 -5.36
CA PHE A 192 35.26 -27.49 -6.06
C PHE A 192 34.45 -26.58 -5.17
N GLN A 193 34.71 -25.26 -5.25
CA GLN A 193 33.91 -24.22 -4.65
C GLN A 193 33.53 -23.24 -5.75
N PHE A 194 32.25 -23.02 -5.94
CA PHE A 194 31.71 -22.01 -6.83
C PHE A 194 31.22 -20.88 -5.97
N VAL A 195 31.62 -19.64 -6.28
CA VAL A 195 31.09 -18.42 -5.70
C VAL A 195 30.42 -17.68 -6.86
N LEU A 196 29.09 -17.75 -6.91
CA LEU A 196 28.35 -17.12 -7.98
C LEU A 196 28.08 -15.66 -7.60
N GLU A 197 28.35 -14.76 -8.51
CA GLU A 197 28.01 -13.33 -8.37
C GLU A 197 26.59 -13.11 -8.85
N GLU A 198 25.81 -12.32 -8.08
CA GLU A 198 24.51 -11.88 -8.54
C GLU A 198 24.65 -11.10 -9.85
N VAL A 199 23.80 -11.41 -10.81
CA VAL A 199 23.72 -10.63 -12.04
C VAL A 199 23.23 -9.22 -11.64
N ALA A 200 24.11 -8.25 -11.65
CA ALA A 200 23.75 -6.85 -11.42
C ALA A 200 22.81 -6.39 -12.54
N ASN A 201 21.50 -6.55 -12.39
CA ASN A 201 20.41 -6.11 -13.28
C ASN A 201 19.67 -7.16 -14.14
N THR A 202 19.67 -8.45 -13.84
CA THR A 202 18.63 -9.30 -14.44
C THR A 202 18.01 -10.24 -13.41
N LEU A 203 17.28 -9.69 -12.46
CA LEU A 203 16.06 -10.34 -12.08
C LEU A 203 15.22 -10.33 -13.36
N ASP A 204 14.88 -11.50 -13.89
CA ASP A 204 13.74 -11.62 -14.81
C ASP A 204 12.60 -10.88 -14.13
N ASP A 205 12.35 -9.64 -14.50
CA ASP A 205 11.36 -8.77 -13.87
C ASP A 205 9.99 -9.43 -14.06
N ILE A 206 9.61 -10.28 -13.12
CA ILE A 206 8.28 -10.87 -13.08
C ILE A 206 7.35 -9.81 -12.52
N VAL A 207 6.46 -9.34 -13.36
CA VAL A 207 5.46 -8.36 -13.00
C VAL A 207 4.15 -9.06 -12.70
N VAL A 208 3.53 -8.72 -11.58
CA VAL A 208 2.18 -9.17 -11.27
C VAL A 208 1.20 -8.35 -12.11
N VAL A 209 0.47 -9.02 -12.98
CA VAL A 209 -0.49 -8.42 -13.90
C VAL A 209 -1.87 -9.01 -13.63
N GLY A 210 -2.70 -8.25 -12.96
CA GLY A 210 -4.01 -8.76 -12.58
C GLY A 210 -3.87 -9.97 -11.65
N TYR A 211 -4.43 -11.07 -12.06
CA TYR A 211 -4.44 -12.32 -11.29
C TYR A 211 -3.33 -13.30 -11.69
N SER A 212 -2.37 -12.91 -12.54
CA SER A 212 -1.26 -13.74 -13.01
C SER A 212 0.06 -13.01 -12.95
N SER A 213 1.16 -13.74 -13.03
CA SER A 213 2.51 -13.18 -13.12
C SER A 213 3.03 -13.36 -14.54
N GLN A 214 3.66 -12.33 -15.10
CA GLN A 214 4.24 -12.35 -16.45
C GLN A 214 5.64 -11.75 -16.42
N LYS A 215 6.49 -12.17 -17.38
CA LYS A 215 7.77 -11.49 -17.59
C LYS A 215 7.51 -10.08 -18.14
N LYS A 216 8.20 -9.06 -17.62
CA LYS A 216 8.06 -7.66 -18.06
C LYS A 216 8.23 -7.50 -19.57
N GLU A 217 9.10 -8.28 -20.17
CA GLU A 217 9.36 -8.28 -21.61
C GLU A 217 8.12 -8.71 -22.43
N THR A 218 7.27 -9.61 -21.91
CA THR A 218 6.08 -10.12 -22.59
C THR A 218 4.78 -9.40 -22.22
N VAL A 219 4.83 -8.42 -21.33
CA VAL A 219 3.68 -7.60 -20.95
C VAL A 219 3.38 -6.58 -22.05
N THR A 220 2.13 -6.48 -22.48
CA THR A 220 1.63 -5.54 -23.50
C THR A 220 1.03 -4.27 -22.89
N GLY A 221 0.59 -4.32 -21.65
CA GLY A 221 0.06 -3.18 -20.89
C GLY A 221 1.15 -2.23 -20.35
N SER A 222 0.77 -0.99 -20.04
CA SER A 222 1.67 -0.02 -19.39
C SER A 222 1.72 -0.28 -17.88
N ILE A 223 2.85 -0.82 -17.41
CA ILE A 223 3.08 -1.21 -16.01
C ILE A 223 4.42 -0.66 -15.55
N SER A 224 4.44 -0.11 -14.34
CA SER A 224 5.66 0.28 -13.63
C SER A 224 5.77 -0.48 -12.33
N MET A 225 6.98 -0.88 -11.93
CA MET A 225 7.23 -1.67 -10.74
C MET A 225 8.31 -1.02 -9.86
N VAL A 226 8.17 -1.19 -8.55
CA VAL A 226 9.15 -0.82 -7.53
C VAL A 226 9.33 -2.01 -6.59
N THR A 227 10.57 -2.26 -6.21
CA THR A 227 10.94 -3.35 -5.30
C THR A 227 11.02 -2.87 -3.85
N THR A 228 11.09 -3.81 -2.90
CA THR A 228 11.36 -3.50 -1.49
C THR A 228 12.62 -2.66 -1.30
N LYS A 229 13.69 -2.98 -2.04
CA LYS A 229 14.97 -2.27 -1.98
C LYS A 229 14.80 -0.78 -2.30
N ASP A 230 14.00 -0.47 -3.33
CA ASP A 230 13.71 0.92 -3.70
C ASP A 230 12.88 1.65 -2.64
N LEU A 231 11.88 0.96 -2.05
CA LEU A 231 11.03 1.55 -1.01
C LEU A 231 11.79 1.87 0.27
N LEU A 232 12.71 0.99 0.67
CA LEU A 232 13.49 1.13 1.91
C LEU A 232 14.64 2.15 1.81
N GLN A 233 15.00 2.62 0.61
CA GLN A 233 16.00 3.69 0.46
C GLN A 233 15.58 5.00 1.12
N SER A 234 14.27 5.22 1.30
CA SER A 234 13.72 6.37 2.02
C SER A 234 12.89 5.86 3.20
N PRO A 235 13.35 5.97 4.44
CA PRO A 235 12.66 5.46 5.61
C PRO A 235 11.47 6.35 5.99
N GLN A 236 10.44 6.35 5.13
CA GLN A 236 9.20 7.08 5.33
C GLN A 236 8.24 6.28 6.23
N ALA A 237 7.44 7.00 7.01
CA ALA A 237 6.41 6.44 7.87
C ALA A 237 5.37 5.62 7.08
N ASN A 238 5.05 6.08 5.88
CA ASN A 238 4.03 5.54 5.01
C ASN A 238 4.57 5.22 3.63
N ILE A 239 4.13 4.07 3.07
CA ILE A 239 4.49 3.66 1.70
C ILE A 239 4.10 4.74 0.69
N SER A 240 2.93 5.39 0.85
CA SER A 240 2.47 6.44 -0.06
C SER A 240 3.48 7.58 -0.24
N ASN A 241 4.21 7.93 0.82
CA ASN A 241 5.23 8.98 0.80
C ASN A 241 6.52 8.49 0.12
N ALA A 242 6.88 7.21 0.35
CA ALA A 242 8.04 6.59 -0.27
C ALA A 242 7.92 6.42 -1.79
N LEU A 243 6.71 6.49 -2.36
CA LEU A 243 6.45 6.35 -3.80
C LEU A 243 6.68 7.64 -4.60
N GLY A 244 6.71 8.78 -3.93
CA GLY A 244 6.89 10.08 -4.59
C GLY A 244 8.18 10.15 -5.40
N GLY A 245 8.09 10.54 -6.69
CA GLY A 245 9.24 10.67 -7.57
C GLY A 245 9.91 9.37 -8.03
N ARG A 246 9.38 8.18 -7.65
CA ARG A 246 10.01 6.89 -7.96
C ARG A 246 9.36 6.13 -9.11
N ILE A 247 8.14 6.47 -9.46
CA ILE A 247 7.34 5.71 -10.42
C ILE A 247 6.80 6.64 -11.51
N PRO A 248 7.12 6.40 -12.79
CA PRO A 248 6.55 7.16 -13.88
C PRO A 248 5.04 6.95 -13.98
N GLY A 249 4.29 8.05 -14.14
CA GLY A 249 2.83 8.05 -14.19
C GLY A 249 2.15 8.17 -12.82
N LEU A 250 2.88 8.17 -11.70
CA LEU A 250 2.34 8.35 -10.37
C LEU A 250 2.63 9.76 -9.83
N LEU A 251 1.57 10.48 -9.47
CA LEU A 251 1.66 11.72 -8.68
C LEU A 251 1.37 11.39 -7.22
N SER A 252 2.28 11.79 -6.34
CA SER A 252 2.16 11.66 -4.90
C SER A 252 2.29 13.04 -4.27
N VAL A 253 1.27 13.48 -3.52
CA VAL A 253 1.25 14.78 -2.87
C VAL A 253 0.98 14.60 -1.39
N GLN A 254 1.98 14.83 -0.57
CA GLN A 254 1.86 14.88 0.87
C GLN A 254 1.42 16.28 1.30
N ARG A 255 0.27 16.40 1.95
CA ARG A 255 -0.31 17.67 2.38
C ARG A 255 -0.05 18.01 3.84
N SER A 256 0.33 17.02 4.64
CA SER A 256 0.57 17.16 6.08
C SER A 256 1.74 16.28 6.49
N GLY A 257 2.54 16.74 7.44
CA GLY A 257 3.54 15.96 8.16
C GLY A 257 3.09 15.55 9.56
N GLU A 258 1.82 15.77 9.91
CA GLU A 258 1.25 15.46 11.23
C GLU A 258 1.35 13.94 11.51
N PRO A 259 1.85 13.54 12.68
CA PRO A 259 1.94 12.15 13.06
C PRO A 259 0.62 11.39 12.86
N GLY A 260 0.70 10.27 12.11
CA GLY A 260 -0.46 9.43 11.81
C GLY A 260 -1.45 10.00 10.79
N GLN A 261 -1.24 11.21 10.26
CA GLN A 261 -2.04 11.87 9.22
C GLN A 261 -1.20 12.40 8.04
N ASP A 262 -0.01 11.88 7.89
CA ASP A 262 1.02 12.28 6.92
C ASP A 262 0.95 11.51 5.59
N MET A 263 -0.19 10.90 5.27
CA MET A 263 -0.41 10.14 4.06
C MET A 263 -0.45 11.02 2.81
N SER A 264 0.24 10.58 1.74
CA SER A 264 0.15 11.20 0.42
C SER A 264 -1.13 10.83 -0.31
N THR A 265 -1.70 11.82 -0.98
CA THR A 265 -2.74 11.59 -2.00
C THR A 265 -2.07 11.10 -3.28
N LEU A 266 -2.50 9.93 -3.78
CA LEU A 266 -1.96 9.32 -4.98
C LEU A 266 -2.89 9.51 -6.17
N ARG A 267 -2.33 9.84 -7.35
CA ARG A 267 -3.06 9.92 -8.62
C ARG A 267 -2.22 9.25 -9.71
N ILE A 268 -2.83 8.36 -10.48
CA ILE A 268 -2.17 7.72 -11.62
C ILE A 268 -2.54 8.49 -12.88
N ARG A 269 -1.51 9.06 -13.56
CA ARG A 269 -1.68 9.88 -14.76
C ARG A 269 -2.59 11.10 -14.58
N GLY A 270 -2.60 11.68 -13.35
CA GLY A 270 -3.37 12.88 -13.03
C GLY A 270 -4.84 12.62 -12.70
N VAL A 271 -5.69 13.60 -12.99
CA VAL A 271 -7.13 13.56 -12.67
C VAL A 271 -7.94 13.33 -13.95
N GLY A 272 -8.65 12.22 -14.02
CA GLY A 272 -9.48 11.83 -15.17
C GLY A 272 -10.97 12.16 -15.02
N THR A 273 -11.45 12.49 -13.82
CA THR A 273 -12.86 12.79 -13.54
C THR A 273 -13.01 13.99 -12.63
N PHE A 274 -14.07 14.78 -12.82
CA PHE A 274 -14.48 15.85 -11.94
C PHE A 274 -15.70 15.49 -11.08
N ALA A 275 -16.05 14.21 -10.99
CA ALA A 275 -17.08 13.77 -10.04
C ALA A 275 -16.79 14.32 -8.64
N SER A 276 -17.81 14.76 -7.94
CA SER A 276 -17.73 15.59 -6.73
C SER A 276 -17.06 14.92 -5.53
N ASP A 277 -16.84 13.62 -5.60
CA ASP A 277 -16.23 12.82 -4.53
C ASP A 277 -14.73 12.60 -4.79
N ALA A 278 -13.90 13.03 -3.82
CA ALA A 278 -12.45 12.80 -3.88
C ALA A 278 -12.08 11.31 -3.96
N GLU A 279 -12.89 10.42 -3.37
CA GLU A 279 -12.69 8.99 -3.46
C GLU A 279 -12.91 8.44 -4.88
N SER A 280 -13.73 9.10 -5.69
CA SER A 280 -13.96 8.71 -7.09
C SER A 280 -12.72 8.85 -7.97
N GLN A 281 -11.72 9.58 -7.52
CA GLN A 281 -10.45 9.85 -8.22
C GLN A 281 -9.30 8.96 -7.75
N ASN A 282 -9.45 8.22 -6.64
CA ASN A 282 -8.38 7.40 -6.07
C ASN A 282 -8.15 6.13 -6.90
N PRO A 283 -6.88 5.68 -7.05
CA PRO A 283 -6.59 4.38 -7.62
C PRO A 283 -7.10 3.24 -6.73
N LEU A 284 -7.37 2.10 -7.33
CA LEU A 284 -7.65 0.86 -6.59
C LEU A 284 -6.35 0.32 -5.99
N ILE A 285 -6.36 -0.04 -4.72
CA ILE A 285 -5.21 -0.63 -4.04
C ILE A 285 -5.50 -2.10 -3.73
N MET A 286 -4.64 -3.00 -4.19
CA MET A 286 -4.75 -4.44 -4.00
C MET A 286 -3.51 -4.98 -3.29
N VAL A 287 -3.69 -5.77 -2.24
CA VAL A 287 -2.62 -6.48 -1.52
C VAL A 287 -2.85 -7.96 -1.65
N ASP A 288 -1.91 -8.68 -2.27
CA ASP A 288 -2.03 -10.12 -2.55
C ASP A 288 -3.37 -10.52 -3.20
N GLY A 289 -3.90 -9.64 -4.07
CA GLY A 289 -5.17 -9.84 -4.77
C GLY A 289 -6.41 -9.41 -4.00
N ILE A 290 -6.27 -8.85 -2.78
CA ILE A 290 -7.38 -8.39 -1.94
C ILE A 290 -7.37 -6.86 -1.85
N GLU A 291 -8.53 -6.23 -2.01
CA GLU A 291 -8.66 -4.79 -1.93
C GLU A 291 -8.44 -4.25 -0.52
N VAL A 292 -7.63 -3.19 -0.42
CA VAL A 292 -7.45 -2.41 0.80
C VAL A 292 -7.79 -0.94 0.56
N ASN A 293 -8.19 -0.25 1.62
CA ASN A 293 -8.58 1.16 1.49
C ASN A 293 -7.39 2.11 1.50
N ASN A 294 -6.29 1.69 2.14
CA ASN A 294 -5.17 2.57 2.42
C ASN A 294 -3.83 1.84 2.32
N LEU A 295 -2.83 2.48 1.73
CA LEU A 295 -1.45 1.99 1.69
C LEU A 295 -0.78 1.98 3.07
N ASN A 296 -1.24 2.81 3.99
CA ASN A 296 -0.69 2.88 5.34
C ASN A 296 -1.00 1.67 6.21
N ASP A 297 -1.89 0.78 5.72
CA ASP A 297 -2.20 -0.50 6.35
C ASP A 297 -1.03 -1.51 6.26
N ILE A 298 0.07 -1.16 5.55
CA ILE A 298 1.15 -2.08 5.22
C ILE A 298 2.48 -1.47 5.64
N ASP A 299 3.34 -2.27 6.26
CA ASP A 299 4.72 -1.87 6.53
C ASP A 299 5.59 -2.06 5.25
N PRO A 300 6.44 -1.07 4.88
CA PRO A 300 7.35 -1.22 3.73
C PRO A 300 8.22 -2.48 3.78
N ASN A 301 8.59 -2.95 4.98
CA ASN A 301 9.40 -4.16 5.16
C ASN A 301 8.65 -5.46 4.84
N GLU A 302 7.31 -5.43 4.79
CA GLU A 302 6.46 -6.58 4.44
C GLU A 302 6.28 -6.72 2.91
N VAL A 303 6.59 -5.68 2.14
CA VAL A 303 6.38 -5.62 0.69
C VAL A 303 7.51 -6.35 -0.03
N GLU A 304 7.20 -7.19 -1.00
CA GLU A 304 8.13 -7.78 -1.98
C GLU A 304 8.26 -6.89 -3.21
N SER A 305 7.12 -6.51 -3.78
CA SER A 305 7.05 -5.63 -4.94
C SER A 305 5.75 -4.84 -4.96
N LEU A 306 5.78 -3.69 -5.63
CA LEU A 306 4.64 -2.85 -5.90
C LEU A 306 4.60 -2.56 -7.40
N SER A 307 3.46 -2.88 -8.05
CA SER A 307 3.22 -2.64 -9.47
C SER A 307 2.08 -1.67 -9.65
N ILE A 308 2.23 -0.73 -10.59
CA ILE A 308 1.19 0.22 -10.96
C ILE A 308 0.70 -0.09 -12.37
N LEU A 309 -0.60 -0.39 -12.48
CA LEU A 309 -1.29 -0.62 -13.74
C LEU A 309 -1.93 0.69 -14.20
N LYS A 310 -1.52 1.20 -15.37
CA LYS A 310 -1.85 2.55 -15.81
C LYS A 310 -2.87 2.61 -16.95
N ASP A 311 -2.93 1.60 -17.79
CA ASP A 311 -3.77 1.57 -18.98
C ASP A 311 -5.00 0.64 -18.85
N ALA A 312 -5.89 0.66 -19.85
CA ALA A 312 -7.13 -0.10 -19.82
C ALA A 312 -6.87 -1.62 -19.88
N SER A 313 -5.89 -2.10 -20.64
CA SER A 313 -5.60 -3.52 -20.76
C SER A 313 -5.16 -4.12 -19.43
N ALA A 314 -4.20 -3.48 -18.76
CA ALA A 314 -3.71 -3.93 -17.47
C ALA A 314 -4.78 -3.86 -16.37
N THR A 315 -5.70 -2.87 -16.43
CA THR A 315 -6.70 -2.65 -15.37
C THR A 315 -8.05 -3.34 -15.62
N ALA A 316 -8.35 -3.79 -16.84
CA ALA A 316 -9.64 -4.38 -17.22
C ALA A 316 -10.04 -5.60 -16.38
N VAL A 317 -9.07 -6.39 -15.94
CA VAL A 317 -9.30 -7.56 -15.07
C VAL A 317 -9.85 -7.19 -13.70
N TYR A 318 -9.70 -5.94 -13.27
CA TYR A 318 -10.30 -5.40 -12.04
C TYR A 318 -11.65 -4.72 -12.29
N GLY A 319 -12.09 -4.75 -13.55
CA GLY A 319 -13.40 -4.23 -13.98
C GLY A 319 -13.57 -2.76 -13.67
N VAL A 320 -14.74 -2.40 -13.20
CA VAL A 320 -15.16 -1.02 -12.92
C VAL A 320 -14.34 -0.30 -11.85
N ARG A 321 -13.58 -1.03 -11.07
CA ARG A 321 -12.78 -0.46 -9.98
C ARG A 321 -11.40 0.02 -10.44
N GLY A 322 -10.97 -0.40 -11.63
CA GLY A 322 -9.69 -0.04 -12.24
C GLY A 322 -9.67 1.28 -13.03
N ALA A 323 -10.77 2.07 -13.03
CA ALA A 323 -10.89 3.27 -13.87
C ALA A 323 -9.78 4.31 -13.63
N ASN A 324 -9.33 4.48 -12.40
CA ASN A 324 -8.27 5.43 -12.04
C ASN A 324 -6.88 4.78 -11.90
N GLY A 325 -6.70 3.58 -12.48
CA GLY A 325 -5.51 2.77 -12.33
C GLY A 325 -5.55 1.87 -11.08
N VAL A 326 -4.59 0.97 -10.99
CA VAL A 326 -4.51 -0.02 -9.91
C VAL A 326 -3.09 -0.07 -9.35
N ILE A 327 -2.96 -0.07 -8.04
CA ILE A 327 -1.74 -0.29 -7.30
C ILE A 327 -1.79 -1.72 -6.76
N LEU A 328 -0.90 -2.58 -7.24
CA LEU A 328 -0.76 -3.96 -6.80
C LEU A 328 0.43 -4.09 -5.87
N ILE A 329 0.20 -4.64 -4.71
CA ILE A 329 1.24 -4.94 -3.74
C ILE A 329 1.31 -6.44 -3.54
N THR A 330 2.49 -7.00 -3.72
CA THR A 330 2.80 -8.36 -3.36
C THR A 330 3.60 -8.33 -2.07
N THR A 331 3.17 -9.10 -1.07
CA THR A 331 3.88 -9.19 0.21
C THR A 331 4.87 -10.34 0.21
N LYS A 332 5.91 -10.21 1.03
CA LYS A 332 6.96 -11.22 1.19
C LYS A 332 6.38 -12.57 1.61
N ARG A 333 6.95 -13.64 1.06
CA ARG A 333 6.60 -15.02 1.36
C ARG A 333 7.82 -15.82 1.80
N GLY A 334 7.58 -16.98 2.37
CA GLY A 334 8.66 -17.89 2.72
C GLY A 334 9.30 -18.53 1.49
N GLU A 335 10.59 -18.79 1.57
CA GLU A 335 11.38 -19.51 0.59
C GLU A 335 11.78 -20.89 1.13
N LEU A 336 12.19 -21.78 0.25
CA LEU A 336 12.77 -23.07 0.65
C LEU A 336 14.11 -22.81 1.31
N GLY A 337 14.32 -23.35 2.51
CA GLY A 337 15.58 -23.22 3.18
C GLY A 337 15.49 -23.11 4.69
N LYS A 338 16.63 -22.85 5.32
CA LYS A 338 16.72 -22.60 6.76
C LYS A 338 15.99 -21.31 7.11
N PRO A 339 15.46 -21.15 8.34
CA PRO A 339 14.87 -19.89 8.77
C PRO A 339 15.87 -18.74 8.64
N LYS A 340 15.47 -17.68 7.92
CA LYS A 340 16.17 -16.40 7.85
C LYS A 340 15.51 -15.47 8.85
N ILE A 341 16.29 -14.88 9.74
CA ILE A 341 15.83 -13.92 10.73
C ILE A 341 16.43 -12.56 10.36
N SER A 342 15.61 -11.54 10.23
CA SER A 342 16.05 -10.17 10.04
C SER A 342 15.49 -9.27 11.13
N PHE A 343 16.33 -8.39 11.63
CA PHE A 343 15.98 -7.34 12.56
C PHE A 343 16.47 -6.01 12.00
N SER A 344 15.63 -5.02 11.96
CA SER A 344 16.00 -3.66 11.56
C SER A 344 15.38 -2.64 12.48
N THR A 345 16.11 -1.58 12.77
CA THR A 345 15.62 -0.43 13.49
C THR A 345 16.13 0.84 12.83
N ASN A 346 15.23 1.78 12.62
CA ASN A 346 15.52 3.10 12.07
C ASN A 346 15.09 4.14 13.10
N VAL A 347 15.96 5.13 13.33
CA VAL A 347 15.66 6.31 14.12
C VAL A 347 15.81 7.52 13.22
N ALA A 348 14.79 8.36 13.19
CA ALA A 348 14.82 9.60 12.41
C ALA A 348 14.56 10.80 13.32
N ILE A 349 15.23 11.90 13.03
CA ILE A 349 14.98 13.22 13.58
C ILE A 349 14.15 13.97 12.52
N THR A 350 13.06 14.57 12.96
CA THR A 350 12.14 15.34 12.11
C THR A 350 12.10 16.79 12.57
N ASN A 351 12.07 17.72 11.64
CA ASN A 351 11.94 19.15 11.89
C ASN A 351 11.08 19.81 10.81
N PHE A 352 10.71 21.07 11.03
CA PHE A 352 10.10 21.88 9.99
C PHE A 352 11.19 22.39 9.03
N PRO A 353 11.10 22.14 7.72
CA PRO A 353 12.08 22.68 6.77
C PRO A 353 11.92 24.17 6.56
N PHE A 354 10.75 24.71 6.87
CA PHE A 354 10.40 26.12 6.72
C PHE A 354 9.31 26.48 7.71
N LEU A 355 9.48 27.61 8.40
CA LEU A 355 8.47 28.29 9.21
C LEU A 355 8.42 29.75 8.77
N PRO A 356 7.24 30.40 8.77
CA PRO A 356 7.16 31.82 8.54
C PRO A 356 7.92 32.62 9.60
N GLU A 357 8.57 33.71 9.21
CA GLU A 357 9.17 34.68 10.14
C GLU A 357 8.13 35.77 10.43
N PRO A 358 7.54 35.83 11.64
CA PRO A 358 6.58 36.85 11.98
C PRO A 358 7.32 38.19 12.24
N MET A 359 6.61 39.31 12.03
CA MET A 359 7.06 40.60 12.51
C MET A 359 7.19 40.58 14.04
N ASN A 360 8.23 41.21 14.59
CA ASN A 360 8.28 41.48 16.00
C ASN A 360 7.22 42.49 16.42
N SER A 361 6.98 42.66 17.72
CA SER A 361 5.90 43.49 18.24
C SER A 361 6.03 44.95 17.88
N TYR A 362 7.26 45.47 17.83
CA TYR A 362 7.55 46.82 17.41
C TYR A 362 7.22 47.06 15.93
N GLU A 363 7.67 46.18 15.07
CA GLU A 363 7.40 46.27 13.62
C GLU A 363 5.92 46.12 13.35
N TYR A 364 5.26 45.17 14.00
CA TYR A 364 3.83 44.92 13.87
C TYR A 364 3.00 46.12 14.30
N ALA A 365 3.27 46.71 15.47
CA ALA A 365 2.53 47.86 16.00
C ALA A 365 2.63 49.08 15.06
N ARG A 366 3.82 49.35 14.53
CA ARG A 366 4.04 50.40 13.55
C ARG A 366 3.29 50.15 12.23
N ALA A 367 3.48 48.95 11.65
CA ALA A 367 2.82 48.58 10.41
C ALA A 367 1.30 48.60 10.55
N TYR A 368 0.77 48.17 11.71
CA TYR A 368 -0.65 48.22 12.01
C TYR A 368 -1.17 49.66 12.06
N ASN A 369 -0.52 50.57 12.78
CA ASN A 369 -0.89 51.97 12.84
C ASN A 369 -0.84 52.62 11.46
N GLU A 370 0.18 52.31 10.66
CA GLU A 370 0.30 52.81 9.29
C GLU A 370 -0.84 52.33 8.41
N ALA A 371 -1.13 51.02 8.40
CA ALA A 371 -2.26 50.48 7.67
C ALA A 371 -3.59 51.07 8.11
N GLN A 372 -3.79 51.24 9.42
CA GLN A 372 -4.98 51.85 9.97
C GLN A 372 -5.10 53.35 9.59
N ALA A 373 -3.97 54.08 9.54
CA ALA A 373 -3.97 55.48 9.10
C ALA A 373 -4.46 55.58 7.62
N TYR A 374 -4.06 54.65 6.76
CA TYR A 374 -4.55 54.57 5.39
C TYR A 374 -6.07 54.30 5.35
N ASP A 375 -6.57 53.35 6.16
CA ASP A 375 -8.02 53.06 6.23
C ASP A 375 -8.87 54.22 6.68
N TYR A 376 -8.34 55.09 7.55
CA TYR A 376 -9.05 56.28 8.12
C TYR A 376 -8.62 57.60 7.52
N TYR A 377 -7.86 57.60 6.43
CA TYR A 377 -7.30 58.83 5.83
C TYR A 377 -8.31 59.93 5.54
N SER A 378 -9.58 59.58 5.26
CA SER A 378 -10.66 60.51 5.03
C SER A 378 -11.42 60.94 6.30
N GLN A 379 -11.04 60.44 7.50
CA GLN A 379 -11.74 60.73 8.75
C GLN A 379 -10.91 61.69 9.59
N LEU A 380 -11.56 62.78 10.02
CA LEU A 380 -10.93 63.85 10.87
C LEU A 380 -10.53 63.38 12.28
N SER A 381 -10.79 62.13 12.67
CA SER A 381 -10.59 61.64 14.05
C SER A 381 -9.88 60.27 14.08
N TYR A 382 -8.78 60.11 13.32
CA TYR A 382 -7.96 58.90 13.43
C TYR A 382 -7.19 58.93 14.79
N ILE A 383 -7.37 57.86 15.57
CA ILE A 383 -6.60 57.58 16.78
C ILE A 383 -5.79 56.30 16.55
N PRO A 384 -4.47 56.39 16.56
CA PRO A 384 -3.65 55.16 16.41
C PRO A 384 -4.02 54.14 17.47
N ARG A 385 -4.08 52.87 17.09
CA ARG A 385 -4.33 51.78 18.03
C ARG A 385 -3.21 51.66 19.07
N TYR A 386 -1.98 51.82 18.64
CA TYR A 386 -0.79 51.76 19.49
C TYR A 386 -0.27 53.17 19.69
N SER A 387 -0.19 53.62 20.97
CA SER A 387 0.44 54.88 21.31
C SER A 387 1.94 54.87 21.12
N GLU A 388 2.58 56.03 21.06
CA GLU A 388 4.04 56.11 20.96
C GLU A 388 4.75 55.46 22.17
N GLU A 389 4.15 55.55 23.35
CA GLU A 389 4.66 54.92 24.59
C GLU A 389 4.57 53.42 24.45
N ALA A 390 3.51 52.85 23.88
CA ALA A 390 3.40 51.40 23.64
C ALA A 390 4.41 50.94 22.61
N ILE A 391 4.60 51.67 21.51
CA ILE A 391 5.58 51.37 20.48
C ILE A 391 6.99 51.39 21.08
N GLU A 392 7.31 52.36 21.93
CA GLU A 392 8.61 52.45 22.59
C GLU A 392 8.81 51.30 23.59
N ALA A 393 7.76 50.91 24.32
CA ALA A 393 7.80 49.78 25.24
C ALA A 393 8.08 48.46 24.47
N TYR A 394 7.48 48.23 23.31
CA TYR A 394 7.79 47.08 22.46
C TYR A 394 9.23 47.12 21.93
N ARG A 395 9.73 48.31 21.55
CA ARG A 395 11.09 48.50 21.06
C ARG A 395 12.16 48.20 22.11
N THR A 396 11.90 48.62 23.34
CA THR A 396 12.86 48.53 24.45
C THR A 396 12.71 47.26 25.30
N GLY A 397 11.56 46.57 25.19
CA GLY A 397 11.22 45.41 26.02
C GLY A 397 11.08 45.78 27.51
N SER A 398 10.68 47.04 27.84
CA SER A 398 10.64 47.58 29.19
C SER A 398 9.61 46.90 30.11
N ASP A 399 8.54 46.37 29.55
CA ASP A 399 7.49 45.62 30.27
C ASP A 399 6.98 44.45 29.45
N PRO A 400 7.71 43.29 29.44
CA PRO A 400 7.39 42.16 28.61
C PRO A 400 6.08 41.44 28.99
N LEU A 401 5.46 41.78 30.11
CA LEU A 401 4.20 41.19 30.52
C LEU A 401 3.01 41.89 29.86
N PHE A 402 3.02 43.25 29.71
CA PHE A 402 1.95 44.00 29.12
C PHE A 402 2.28 44.50 27.71
N TYR A 403 3.58 44.50 27.34
CA TYR A 403 4.06 44.78 25.98
C TYR A 403 4.95 43.62 25.53
N PRO A 404 4.35 42.40 25.39
CA PRO A 404 5.11 41.19 25.01
C PRO A 404 5.63 41.27 23.60
N ASP A 405 6.71 40.52 23.35
CA ASP A 405 7.25 40.27 22.00
C ASP A 405 7.62 38.80 21.90
N ILE A 406 6.70 38.01 21.39
CA ILE A 406 6.82 36.54 21.31
C ILE A 406 6.76 36.08 19.89
N ASN A 407 7.79 35.39 19.42
CA ASN A 407 7.73 34.53 18.27
C ASN A 407 6.95 33.26 18.65
N TRP A 408 5.69 33.15 18.23
CA TRP A 408 4.81 32.04 18.61
C TRP A 408 5.27 30.70 18.06
N TYR A 409 5.97 30.67 16.92
CA TYR A 409 6.53 29.45 16.38
C TYR A 409 7.62 28.89 17.28
N ASP A 410 8.60 29.71 17.69
CA ASP A 410 9.67 29.31 18.58
C ASP A 410 9.17 29.00 20.01
N TYR A 411 8.08 29.66 20.40
CA TYR A 411 7.49 29.46 21.74
C TYR A 411 6.70 28.12 21.83
N MET A 412 5.98 27.73 20.77
CA MET A 412 5.05 26.59 20.82
C MET A 412 5.53 25.35 20.09
N LEU A 413 6.56 25.45 19.27
CA LEU A 413 7.07 24.34 18.49
C LEU A 413 8.47 23.95 18.95
N LYS A 414 8.77 22.68 18.88
CA LYS A 414 10.12 22.15 19.13
C LYS A 414 10.99 22.30 17.90
N ASP A 415 12.28 22.47 18.08
CA ASP A 415 13.26 22.47 16.99
C ASP A 415 13.27 21.13 16.24
N PHE A 416 13.09 20.03 16.95
CA PHE A 416 13.06 18.69 16.38
C PHE A 416 12.17 17.73 17.16
N SER A 417 11.74 16.69 16.49
CA SER A 417 11.03 15.55 17.07
C SER A 417 11.65 14.24 16.62
N THR A 418 11.12 13.11 17.06
CA THR A 418 11.69 11.79 16.79
C THR A 418 10.66 10.85 16.19
N GLN A 419 11.17 10.00 15.28
CA GLN A 419 10.46 8.91 14.69
C GLN A 419 11.28 7.63 14.81
N THR A 420 10.67 6.51 15.21
CA THR A 420 11.35 5.22 15.26
C THR A 420 10.54 4.15 14.57
N GLN A 421 11.24 3.27 13.84
CA GLN A 421 10.64 2.11 13.21
C GLN A 421 11.50 0.88 13.49
N THR A 422 10.92 -0.14 14.10
CA THR A 422 11.60 -1.39 14.41
C THR A 422 10.83 -2.55 13.82
N ASN A 423 11.50 -3.41 13.07
CA ASN A 423 10.92 -4.57 12.41
C ASN A 423 11.70 -5.84 12.76
N PHE A 424 10.96 -6.91 12.99
CA PHE A 424 11.46 -8.25 13.18
C PHE A 424 10.75 -9.20 12.24
N ASN A 425 11.52 -9.86 11.35
CA ASN A 425 10.98 -10.77 10.35
C ASN A 425 11.63 -12.13 10.46
N VAL A 426 10.82 -13.17 10.25
CA VAL A 426 11.26 -14.55 10.15
C VAL A 426 10.65 -15.17 8.90
N SER A 427 11.49 -15.70 8.01
CA SER A 427 11.04 -16.38 6.80
C SER A 427 11.75 -17.71 6.65
N GLY A 428 11.12 -18.69 5.99
CA GLY A 428 11.72 -19.99 5.74
C GLY A 428 10.70 -20.95 5.17
N GLY A 429 11.11 -22.21 4.98
CA GLY A 429 10.16 -23.18 4.52
C GLY A 429 10.76 -24.52 4.13
N THR A 430 9.87 -25.48 4.02
CA THR A 430 10.10 -26.80 3.46
C THR A 430 9.28 -26.96 2.18
N GLU A 431 9.43 -28.07 1.47
CA GLU A 431 8.59 -28.37 0.29
C GLU A 431 7.08 -28.36 0.62
N ARG A 432 6.70 -28.63 1.88
CA ARG A 432 5.29 -28.67 2.31
C ARG A 432 4.76 -27.35 2.81
N VAL A 433 5.56 -26.59 3.57
CA VAL A 433 5.09 -25.35 4.19
C VAL A 433 6.19 -24.32 4.05
N LYS A 434 5.84 -23.17 3.49
CA LYS A 434 6.65 -21.97 3.48
C LYS A 434 5.95 -20.91 4.35
N TYR A 435 6.73 -20.10 5.06
CA TYR A 435 6.18 -19.11 5.98
C TYR A 435 6.99 -17.83 5.99
N PHE A 436 6.29 -16.72 6.16
CA PHE A 436 6.85 -15.42 6.46
C PHE A 436 6.06 -14.82 7.63
N VAL A 437 6.75 -14.38 8.66
CA VAL A 437 6.16 -13.72 9.84
C VAL A 437 6.88 -12.40 10.06
N SER A 438 6.14 -11.31 10.22
CA SER A 438 6.65 -9.97 10.45
C SER A 438 5.97 -9.35 11.66
N LEU A 439 6.75 -8.68 12.49
CA LEU A 439 6.31 -7.83 13.59
C LEU A 439 6.96 -6.46 13.43
N GLY A 440 6.16 -5.41 13.41
CA GLY A 440 6.62 -4.03 13.26
C GLY A 440 6.10 -3.14 14.38
N VAL A 441 6.95 -2.25 14.87
CA VAL A 441 6.59 -1.17 15.80
C VAL A 441 7.06 0.15 15.22
N PHE A 442 6.15 1.08 15.07
CA PHE A 442 6.42 2.43 14.60
C PHE A 442 5.94 3.44 15.63
N THR A 443 6.78 4.43 15.95
CA THR A 443 6.42 5.55 16.81
C THR A 443 6.82 6.86 16.16
N GLN A 444 5.96 7.86 16.25
CA GLN A 444 6.19 9.20 15.71
C GLN A 444 5.63 10.22 16.70
N ASN A 445 6.47 11.17 17.13
CA ASN A 445 6.08 12.23 18.02
C ASN A 445 5.88 13.54 17.24
N GLY A 446 4.95 14.37 17.71
CA GLY A 446 4.67 15.67 17.11
C GLY A 446 5.65 16.77 17.57
N MET A 447 5.55 17.89 16.87
CA MET A 447 6.42 19.06 17.03
C MET A 447 5.93 20.07 18.08
N LEU A 448 4.73 19.88 18.68
CA LEU A 448 4.24 20.80 19.71
C LEU A 448 5.11 20.72 20.96
N ASP A 449 5.53 21.88 21.50
CA ASP A 449 6.16 21.95 22.81
C ASP A 449 5.11 21.89 23.91
N THR A 450 5.11 20.77 24.64
CA THR A 450 4.21 20.52 25.75
C THR A 450 4.83 20.86 27.10
N GLY A 451 6.07 21.37 27.14
CA GLY A 451 6.75 21.81 28.33
C GLY A 451 6.30 23.18 28.83
N ILE A 452 5.62 23.95 27.95
CA ILE A 452 5.20 25.34 28.30
C ILE A 452 3.96 25.41 29.23
N TYR A 453 3.13 24.34 29.25
CA TYR A 453 1.88 24.31 30.03
C TYR A 453 1.57 22.89 30.48
N ASP A 454 1.23 22.71 31.77
CA ASP A 454 0.83 21.43 32.35
C ASP A 454 -0.64 21.47 32.83
N PRO A 455 -1.60 20.98 32.06
CA PRO A 455 -2.99 20.86 32.49
C PRO A 455 -3.29 19.62 33.35
N GLY A 456 -2.26 18.84 33.75
CA GLY A 456 -2.43 17.56 34.44
C GLY A 456 -2.81 16.40 33.55
N TYR A 457 -2.78 16.57 32.20
CA TYR A 457 -2.98 15.51 31.22
C TYR A 457 -2.06 15.74 30.02
N SER A 458 -1.75 14.64 29.29
CA SER A 458 -0.91 14.76 28.10
C SER A 458 -1.75 15.14 26.87
N TYR A 459 -1.39 16.21 26.20
CA TYR A 459 -1.94 16.66 24.92
C TYR A 459 -0.92 16.58 23.78
N GLN A 460 0.21 15.92 24.01
CA GLN A 460 1.24 15.67 23.00
C GLN A 460 0.64 14.96 21.80
N ILE A 461 0.96 15.44 20.60
CA ILE A 461 0.68 14.68 19.38
C ILE A 461 1.64 13.50 19.33
N ALA A 462 1.10 12.29 19.34
CA ALA A 462 1.89 11.07 19.31
C ALA A 462 1.14 9.97 18.56
N PHE A 463 1.81 9.34 17.62
CA PHE A 463 1.29 8.20 16.87
C PHE A 463 2.11 6.95 17.16
N ARG A 464 1.44 5.84 17.46
CA ARG A 464 2.05 4.52 17.65
C ARG A 464 1.32 3.51 16.80
N ARG A 465 2.06 2.71 16.03
CA ARG A 465 1.52 1.68 15.16
C ARG A 465 2.23 0.36 15.40
N TYR A 466 1.45 -0.70 15.51
CA TYR A 466 1.90 -2.08 15.67
C TYR A 466 1.40 -2.87 14.48
N ASN A 467 2.30 -3.46 13.72
CA ASN A 467 1.99 -4.29 12.57
C ASN A 467 2.33 -5.74 12.89
N MET A 468 1.47 -6.65 12.49
CA MET A 468 1.71 -8.09 12.51
C MET A 468 1.25 -8.67 11.17
N ARG A 469 2.11 -9.45 10.53
CA ARG A 469 1.76 -10.21 9.32
C ARG A 469 2.28 -11.63 9.41
N SER A 470 1.48 -12.57 8.91
CA SER A 470 1.86 -13.99 8.81
C SER A 470 1.32 -14.54 7.50
N ASN A 471 2.21 -14.94 6.59
CA ASN A 471 1.88 -15.53 5.31
C ASN A 471 2.36 -16.99 5.30
N PHE A 472 1.47 -17.91 4.96
CA PHE A 472 1.75 -19.34 4.87
C PHE A 472 1.35 -19.87 3.50
N ASP A 473 2.26 -20.61 2.84
CA ASP A 473 1.97 -21.37 1.64
C ASP A 473 2.14 -22.86 1.96
N ILE A 474 1.04 -23.62 1.84
CA ILE A 474 0.95 -25.01 2.28
C ILE A 474 0.65 -25.88 1.06
N ASN A 475 1.60 -26.69 0.63
CA ASN A 475 1.39 -27.75 -0.35
C ASN A 475 0.67 -28.94 0.31
N VAL A 476 -0.68 -28.89 0.33
CA VAL A 476 -1.52 -29.94 0.92
C VAL A 476 -1.32 -31.26 0.16
N THR A 477 -1.27 -31.16 -1.16
CA THR A 477 -0.89 -32.26 -2.07
C THR A 477 0.03 -31.68 -3.16
N LYS A 478 0.57 -32.53 -4.04
CA LYS A 478 1.35 -32.07 -5.20
C LYS A 478 0.57 -31.13 -6.13
N ASN A 479 -0.75 -31.24 -6.11
CA ASN A 479 -1.65 -30.48 -6.99
C ASN A 479 -2.41 -29.36 -6.25
N LEU A 480 -2.47 -29.36 -4.91
CA LEU A 480 -3.22 -28.39 -4.13
C LEU A 480 -2.30 -27.54 -3.26
N LEU A 481 -2.20 -26.29 -3.62
CA LEU A 481 -1.58 -25.22 -2.83
C LEU A 481 -2.67 -24.45 -2.08
N LEU A 482 -2.51 -24.29 -0.78
CA LEU A 482 -3.32 -23.41 0.08
C LEU A 482 -2.44 -22.29 0.62
N SER A 483 -2.82 -21.04 0.38
CA SER A 483 -2.17 -19.85 0.93
C SER A 483 -3.07 -19.21 1.99
N LEU A 484 -2.53 -18.93 3.17
CA LEU A 484 -3.22 -18.26 4.28
C LEU A 484 -2.45 -17.01 4.65
N ASP A 485 -3.11 -15.87 4.60
CA ASP A 485 -2.52 -14.59 4.96
C ASP A 485 -3.33 -13.96 6.10
N ILE A 486 -2.64 -13.58 7.16
CA ILE A 486 -3.19 -12.95 8.35
C ILE A 486 -2.40 -11.67 8.57
N SER A 487 -3.06 -10.54 8.61
CA SER A 487 -2.42 -9.29 9.01
C SER A 487 -3.30 -8.51 9.97
N ASN A 488 -2.67 -7.91 10.96
CA ASN A 488 -3.31 -7.00 11.90
C ASN A 488 -2.45 -5.76 12.09
N GLN A 489 -3.07 -4.60 11.99
CA GLN A 489 -2.46 -3.33 12.29
C GLN A 489 -3.26 -2.63 13.38
N MET A 490 -2.58 -2.22 14.43
CA MET A 490 -3.16 -1.43 15.51
C MET A 490 -2.48 -0.07 15.55
N GLY A 491 -3.29 1.00 15.50
CA GLY A 491 -2.83 2.38 15.61
C GLY A 491 -3.38 3.05 16.87
N ASN A 492 -2.60 3.89 17.50
CA ASN A 492 -3.04 4.79 18.57
C ASN A 492 -2.50 6.19 18.27
N LEU A 493 -3.41 7.12 18.02
CA LEU A 493 -3.12 8.52 17.77
C LEU A 493 -3.65 9.35 18.94
N GLN A 494 -2.79 10.09 19.59
CA GLN A 494 -3.13 11.06 20.63
C GLN A 494 -2.92 12.47 20.10
N ASN A 495 -3.87 13.36 20.33
CA ASN A 495 -3.83 14.74 19.87
C ASN A 495 -4.44 15.66 20.94
N PRO A 496 -4.14 16.99 20.93
CA PRO A 496 -4.97 17.99 21.57
C PRO A 496 -6.42 17.88 21.06
N ASN A 497 -7.37 18.38 21.81
CA ASN A 497 -8.77 18.38 21.35
C ASN A 497 -9.03 19.35 20.18
N TRP A 498 -8.16 20.32 19.97
CA TRP A 498 -8.11 21.12 18.75
C TRP A 498 -7.30 20.43 17.66
N SER A 499 -7.70 20.63 16.41
CA SER A 499 -6.95 20.10 15.28
C SER A 499 -5.63 20.85 15.10
N THR A 500 -4.63 20.15 14.55
CA THR A 500 -3.35 20.77 14.20
C THR A 500 -3.54 21.96 13.25
N GLY A 501 -4.49 21.89 12.31
CA GLY A 501 -4.83 23.02 11.44
C GLY A 501 -5.29 24.25 12.22
N GLN A 502 -6.15 24.10 13.24
CA GLN A 502 -6.60 25.21 14.07
C GLN A 502 -5.47 25.79 14.94
N ILE A 503 -4.55 24.93 15.41
CA ILE A 503 -3.37 25.40 16.16
C ILE A 503 -2.45 26.21 15.24
N MET A 504 -2.17 25.70 14.03
CA MET A 504 -1.34 26.42 13.05
C MET A 504 -1.99 27.71 12.57
N GLU A 505 -3.31 27.72 12.38
CA GLU A 505 -4.07 28.94 12.09
C GLU A 505 -3.94 29.97 13.23
N SER A 506 -4.01 29.52 14.48
CA SER A 506 -3.79 30.38 15.65
C SER A 506 -2.39 30.97 15.67
N LEU A 507 -1.35 30.18 15.37
CA LEU A 507 0.04 30.65 15.26
C LEU A 507 0.19 31.71 14.16
N ASN A 508 -0.40 31.46 12.97
CA ASN A 508 -0.33 32.38 11.83
C ASN A 508 -1.09 33.71 12.04
N SER A 509 -2.20 33.67 12.78
CA SER A 509 -3.11 34.81 12.92
C SER A 509 -2.89 35.63 14.18
N THR A 510 -2.04 35.19 15.07
CA THR A 510 -1.77 35.87 16.33
C THR A 510 -0.44 36.62 16.25
N PRO A 511 -0.47 37.97 16.35
CA PRO A 511 0.75 38.77 16.29
C PRO A 511 1.61 38.60 17.56
N SER A 512 2.88 38.94 17.45
CA SER A 512 3.88 38.79 18.53
C SER A 512 3.52 39.51 19.82
N ASN A 513 2.75 40.58 19.72
CA ASN A 513 2.35 41.42 20.87
C ASN A 513 1.01 41.02 21.50
N ALA A 514 0.42 39.84 21.12
CA ALA A 514 -0.93 39.48 21.55
C ALA A 514 -1.04 39.09 23.04
N ALA A 515 -0.03 38.43 23.58
CA ALA A 515 -0.05 37.94 24.96
C ALA A 515 1.37 37.56 25.43
N PRO A 516 1.63 37.54 26.76
CA PRO A 516 2.93 37.13 27.32
C PRO A 516 3.14 35.64 27.42
N GLY A 517 2.32 34.80 26.79
CA GLY A 517 2.45 33.35 26.82
C GLY A 517 1.77 32.70 28.03
N VAL A 518 2.51 31.82 28.71
CA VAL A 518 2.06 31.10 29.91
C VAL A 518 2.87 31.59 31.11
N ILE A 519 2.18 32.02 32.17
CA ILE A 519 2.79 32.52 33.41
C ILE A 519 2.19 31.74 34.58
N ASP A 520 3.01 31.21 35.47
CA ASP A 520 2.59 30.39 36.60
C ASP A 520 1.60 29.28 36.25
N ASN A 521 1.88 28.59 35.15
CA ASN A 521 1.01 27.54 34.56
C ASN A 521 -0.40 28.04 34.26
N LYS A 522 -0.56 29.29 33.87
CA LYS A 522 -1.79 29.92 33.42
C LYS A 522 -1.58 30.46 32.02
N VAL A 523 -2.45 30.08 31.08
CA VAL A 523 -2.47 30.63 29.72
C VAL A 523 -3.03 32.04 29.81
N VAL A 524 -2.17 33.02 29.61
CA VAL A 524 -2.50 34.42 29.84
C VAL A 524 -2.95 35.12 28.57
N THR A 525 -3.94 35.99 28.69
CA THR A 525 -4.43 36.88 27.65
C THR A 525 -4.36 38.33 28.13
N ILE A 526 -4.27 39.27 27.21
CA ILE A 526 -4.37 40.68 27.47
C ILE A 526 -5.52 41.24 26.67
N THR A 527 -6.64 41.57 27.30
CA THR A 527 -7.86 42.04 26.61
C THR A 527 -7.80 43.50 26.21
N ASP A 528 -7.05 44.33 26.92
CA ASP A 528 -6.95 45.78 26.71
C ASP A 528 -6.29 46.12 25.36
N VAL A 529 -5.41 45.25 24.85
CA VAL A 529 -4.70 45.50 23.59
C VAL A 529 -5.47 45.03 22.35
N PHE A 530 -6.18 43.91 22.43
CA PHE A 530 -6.85 43.29 21.27
C PHE A 530 -8.37 43.15 21.38
N GLY A 531 -9.00 43.59 22.46
CA GLY A 531 -10.44 43.48 22.66
C GLY A 531 -10.99 42.06 22.84
N SER A 532 -10.29 41.06 22.36
CA SER A 532 -10.53 39.64 22.62
C SER A 532 -9.19 39.00 22.86
N GLY A 533 -8.88 38.61 24.11
CA GLY A 533 -7.58 38.04 24.45
C GLY A 533 -7.27 36.82 23.57
N ARG A 534 -6.18 36.93 22.82
CA ARG A 534 -5.68 35.81 21.98
C ARG A 534 -4.39 35.29 22.59
N ASN A 535 -4.29 33.98 22.69
CA ASN A 535 -3.06 33.29 23.02
C ASN A 535 -3.03 31.95 22.30
N PRO A 536 -2.05 31.67 21.41
CA PRO A 536 -1.94 30.42 20.68
C PRO A 536 -1.84 29.17 21.54
N ALA A 537 -1.46 29.28 22.83
CA ALA A 537 -1.47 28.17 23.77
C ALA A 537 -2.88 27.81 24.30
N SER A 538 -3.92 28.63 24.02
CA SER A 538 -5.30 28.35 24.45
C SER A 538 -5.83 26.97 24.04
N PRO A 539 -5.48 26.37 22.88
CA PRO A 539 -5.85 25.00 22.54
C PRO A 539 -5.43 23.96 23.58
N TYR A 540 -4.32 24.18 24.29
CA TYR A 540 -3.80 23.22 25.27
C TYR A 540 -4.68 23.10 26.51
N THR A 541 -5.50 24.11 26.78
CA THR A 541 -6.46 24.14 27.88
C THR A 541 -7.81 23.44 27.56
N ARG A 542 -7.98 22.93 26.34
CA ARG A 542 -9.26 22.41 25.82
C ARG A 542 -9.45 20.91 25.93
N GLY A 543 -8.49 20.21 26.56
CA GLY A 543 -8.51 18.77 26.68
C GLY A 543 -7.78 18.05 25.55
N TRP A 544 -8.03 16.76 25.42
CA TRP A 544 -7.29 15.90 24.51
C TRP A 544 -8.18 14.83 23.88
N LYS A 545 -7.67 14.22 22.81
CA LYS A 545 -8.33 13.19 22.03
C LYS A 545 -7.40 12.00 21.83
N SER A 546 -7.93 10.80 21.97
CA SER A 546 -7.21 9.56 21.63
C SER A 546 -8.05 8.76 20.65
N LYS A 547 -7.45 8.38 19.52
CA LYS A 547 -8.05 7.54 18.49
C LYS A 547 -7.31 6.22 18.42
N TYR A 548 -7.99 5.15 18.73
CA TYR A 548 -7.51 3.78 18.54
C TYR A 548 -8.08 3.22 17.24
N GLU A 549 -7.24 2.59 16.45
CA GLU A 549 -7.58 1.94 15.18
C GLU A 549 -7.12 0.50 15.18
N ASN A 550 -7.95 -0.39 14.65
CA ASN A 550 -7.59 -1.80 14.47
C ASN A 550 -8.06 -2.26 13.08
N ASN A 551 -7.12 -2.75 12.28
CA ASN A 551 -7.32 -3.21 10.92
C ASN A 551 -6.89 -4.66 10.80
N LEU A 552 -7.85 -5.58 10.87
CA LEU A 552 -7.65 -7.02 10.76
C LEU A 552 -8.00 -7.49 9.35
N ASN A 553 -7.06 -8.17 8.69
CA ASN A 553 -7.27 -8.83 7.40
C ASN A 553 -6.95 -10.31 7.51
N LEU A 554 -7.88 -11.14 7.06
CA LEU A 554 -7.75 -12.59 6.98
C LEU A 554 -8.05 -13.00 5.55
N SER A 555 -7.16 -13.74 4.89
CA SER A 555 -7.44 -14.28 3.57
C SER A 555 -6.94 -15.71 3.42
N GLY A 556 -7.72 -16.50 2.70
CA GLY A 556 -7.38 -17.85 2.29
C GLY A 556 -7.50 -17.93 0.78
N ARG A 557 -6.47 -18.49 0.12
CA ARG A 557 -6.47 -18.74 -1.32
C ARG A 557 -6.10 -20.18 -1.57
N PHE A 558 -6.66 -20.77 -2.63
CA PHE A 558 -6.26 -22.08 -3.08
C PHE A 558 -5.97 -22.06 -4.58
N THR A 559 -5.03 -22.92 -4.99
CA THR A 559 -4.76 -23.23 -6.38
C THR A 559 -4.70 -24.74 -6.53
N TYR A 560 -5.55 -25.30 -7.37
CA TYR A 560 -5.63 -26.73 -7.66
C TYR A 560 -5.25 -27.01 -9.11
N LYS A 561 -4.12 -27.66 -9.33
CA LYS A 561 -3.64 -28.04 -10.66
C LYS A 561 -4.44 -29.23 -11.16
N MET A 562 -5.00 -29.13 -12.35
CA MET A 562 -5.85 -30.13 -12.99
C MET A 562 -5.16 -30.75 -14.22
N ASP A 563 -3.84 -30.90 -14.17
CA ASP A 563 -3.02 -31.45 -15.27
C ASP A 563 -3.47 -32.84 -15.73
N TYR A 564 -4.15 -33.57 -14.87
CA TYR A 564 -4.76 -34.87 -15.18
C TYR A 564 -5.96 -34.75 -16.14
N LEU A 565 -6.64 -33.59 -16.17
CA LEU A 565 -7.76 -33.34 -17.11
C LEU A 565 -7.25 -32.65 -18.37
N LEU A 566 -6.46 -31.58 -18.20
CA LEU A 566 -5.83 -30.84 -19.28
C LEU A 566 -4.55 -30.21 -18.75
N LYS A 567 -3.41 -30.56 -19.37
CA LYS A 567 -2.09 -30.05 -18.97
C LYS A 567 -2.06 -28.52 -19.01
N GLY A 568 -1.74 -27.91 -17.89
CA GLY A 568 -1.73 -26.44 -17.72
C GLY A 568 -3.04 -25.84 -17.27
N LEU A 569 -4.08 -26.65 -16.97
CA LEU A 569 -5.33 -26.17 -16.37
C LEU A 569 -5.21 -26.14 -14.86
N SER A 570 -5.66 -25.04 -14.26
CA SER A 570 -5.78 -24.88 -12.80
C SER A 570 -7.08 -24.21 -12.40
N LEU A 571 -7.62 -24.62 -11.26
CA LEU A 571 -8.73 -23.98 -10.57
C LEU A 571 -8.16 -23.16 -9.42
N ARG A 572 -8.63 -21.94 -9.23
CA ARG A 572 -8.23 -21.04 -8.16
C ARG A 572 -9.43 -20.45 -7.47
N GLY A 573 -9.26 -20.10 -6.20
CA GLY A 573 -10.26 -19.34 -5.46
C GLY A 573 -9.65 -18.62 -4.29
N ALA A 574 -10.35 -17.58 -3.84
CA ALA A 574 -9.98 -16.81 -2.66
C ALA A 574 -11.21 -16.42 -1.85
N LEU A 575 -11.02 -16.36 -0.54
CA LEU A 575 -11.97 -15.80 0.42
C LEU A 575 -11.21 -14.85 1.35
N SER A 576 -11.73 -13.64 1.54
CA SER A 576 -11.14 -12.65 2.43
C SER A 576 -12.19 -12.03 3.35
N TYR A 577 -11.78 -11.81 4.58
CA TYR A 577 -12.51 -11.06 5.59
C TYR A 577 -11.63 -9.93 6.11
N LYS A 578 -12.13 -8.69 6.03
CA LYS A 578 -11.48 -7.51 6.60
C LYS A 578 -12.40 -6.85 7.61
N SER A 579 -11.85 -6.48 8.76
CA SER A 579 -12.54 -5.70 9.79
C SER A 579 -11.68 -4.50 10.18
N TYR A 580 -12.20 -3.32 9.97
CA TYR A 580 -11.60 -2.08 10.42
C TYR A 580 -12.47 -1.47 11.50
N SER A 581 -11.93 -1.22 12.68
CA SER A 581 -12.63 -0.61 13.79
C SER A 581 -11.85 0.59 14.33
N THR A 582 -12.59 1.62 14.72
CA THR A 582 -12.04 2.80 15.38
C THR A 582 -12.77 3.07 16.67
N GLU A 583 -12.03 3.48 17.69
CA GLU A 583 -12.55 4.01 18.94
C GLU A 583 -11.90 5.37 19.16
N THR A 584 -12.71 6.43 19.24
CA THR A 584 -12.23 7.78 19.55
C THR A 584 -12.77 8.20 20.90
N LYS A 585 -11.87 8.58 21.81
CA LYS A 585 -12.15 9.12 23.13
C LYS A 585 -11.76 10.59 23.14
N THR A 586 -12.73 11.45 23.38
CA THR A 586 -12.52 12.89 23.47
C THR A 586 -12.80 13.32 24.92
N TYR A 587 -11.83 13.99 25.51
CA TYR A 587 -11.95 14.61 26.80
C TYR A 587 -11.94 16.13 26.58
N ASN A 588 -13.07 16.76 26.85
CA ASN A 588 -13.25 18.20 26.65
C ASN A 588 -13.07 18.92 27.98
N ASP A 589 -12.22 19.93 27.99
CA ASP A 589 -12.07 20.90 29.06
C ASP A 589 -12.70 22.21 28.65
N ARG A 590 -13.02 23.09 29.59
CA ARG A 590 -13.63 24.38 29.30
C ARG A 590 -12.70 25.37 28.60
N GLY A 591 -11.40 25.17 28.69
CA GLY A 591 -10.40 25.99 28.02
C GLY A 591 -10.22 27.34 28.73
N ILE A 592 -9.87 27.28 30.02
CA ILE A 592 -9.67 28.46 30.83
C ILE A 592 -8.42 29.20 30.38
N THR A 593 -8.57 30.49 30.12
CA THR A 593 -7.47 31.47 29.99
C THR A 593 -7.62 32.52 31.07
N TYR A 594 -6.56 33.26 31.32
CA TYR A 594 -6.56 34.26 32.38
C TYR A 594 -6.23 35.62 31.79
N ASP A 595 -7.10 36.61 32.02
CA ASP A 595 -6.85 37.99 31.67
C ASP A 595 -5.92 38.60 32.72
N LEU A 596 -4.77 39.13 32.26
CA LEU A 596 -3.76 39.73 33.13
C LEU A 596 -4.08 41.19 33.34
N ARG A 597 -4.17 41.58 34.61
CA ARG A 597 -4.39 42.95 35.01
C ARG A 597 -3.34 43.37 36.03
N ARG A 598 -3.11 44.68 36.12
CA ARG A 598 -2.21 45.27 37.11
C ARG A 598 -3.01 46.16 38.07
N ALA A 599 -2.81 45.96 39.37
CA ALA A 599 -3.36 46.83 40.39
C ALA A 599 -2.20 47.29 41.31
N GLY A 600 -1.57 48.43 40.99
CA GLY A 600 -0.33 48.86 41.53
C GLY A 600 0.81 47.92 41.12
N ASP A 601 1.54 47.36 42.10
CA ASP A 601 2.60 46.37 41.85
C ASP A 601 2.10 44.93 41.84
N GLU A 602 0.81 44.68 42.11
CA GLU A 602 0.23 43.34 42.13
C GLU A 602 -0.31 42.93 40.77
N LEU A 603 0.02 41.66 40.34
CA LEU A 603 -0.52 41.04 39.15
C LEU A 603 -1.76 40.24 39.51
N ILE A 604 -2.89 40.54 38.86
CA ILE A 604 -4.19 39.87 39.04
C ILE A 604 -4.50 39.04 37.82
N PHE A 605 -4.74 37.75 38.00
CA PHE A 605 -5.17 36.81 36.95
C PHE A 605 -6.68 36.56 37.07
N VAL A 606 -7.44 37.11 36.12
CA VAL A 606 -8.90 36.96 36.07
C VAL A 606 -9.24 35.81 35.14
N PRO A 607 -9.84 34.71 35.64
CA PRO A 607 -10.19 33.59 34.74
C PRO A 607 -11.28 33.98 33.76
N SER A 608 -11.18 33.54 32.48
CA SER A 608 -12.14 33.82 31.41
C SER A 608 -13.47 33.09 31.61
N THR A 609 -13.47 32.00 32.37
CA THR A 609 -14.65 31.22 32.73
C THR A 609 -14.38 30.46 34.03
N ASP A 610 -15.45 30.03 34.70
CA ASP A 610 -15.30 29.21 35.91
C ASP A 610 -14.68 27.83 35.58
N PRO A 611 -13.83 27.33 36.49
CA PRO A 611 -13.29 25.97 36.39
C PRO A 611 -14.43 24.94 36.24
N GLY A 612 -14.26 24.01 35.35
CA GLY A 612 -15.21 22.93 35.15
C GLY A 612 -14.56 21.55 35.25
N LYS A 613 -15.38 20.53 35.23
CA LYS A 613 -14.89 19.14 35.14
C LYS A 613 -14.71 18.74 33.68
N LEU A 614 -13.69 17.94 33.40
CA LEU A 614 -13.52 17.27 32.12
C LEU A 614 -14.79 16.49 31.77
N THR A 615 -15.30 16.71 30.57
CA THR A 615 -16.40 15.92 29.99
C THR A 615 -15.84 14.90 29.03
N TYR A 616 -16.47 13.73 28.95
CA TYR A 616 -16.07 12.63 28.11
C TYR A 616 -17.08 12.35 27.02
N GLN A 617 -16.60 12.16 25.80
CA GLN A 617 -17.38 11.68 24.68
C GLN A 617 -16.64 10.55 23.96
N GLY A 618 -17.31 9.41 23.76
CA GLY A 618 -16.80 8.28 23.00
C GLY A 618 -17.54 8.07 21.70
N THR A 619 -16.82 7.78 20.61
CA THR A 619 -17.39 7.37 19.34
C THR A 619 -16.70 6.12 18.84
N ASN A 620 -17.50 5.17 18.34
CA ASN A 620 -17.02 3.91 17.81
C ASN A 620 -17.54 3.70 16.38
N SER A 621 -16.70 3.15 15.52
CA SER A 621 -17.09 2.74 14.18
C SER A 621 -16.48 1.39 13.84
N ARG A 622 -17.16 0.61 13.03
CA ARG A 622 -16.67 -0.67 12.54
C ARG A 622 -17.12 -0.91 11.12
N ASN A 623 -16.16 -1.14 10.24
CA ASN A 623 -16.41 -1.49 8.85
C ASN A 623 -16.02 -2.94 8.61
N ILE A 624 -16.81 -3.67 7.82
CA ILE A 624 -16.54 -5.05 7.47
C ILE A 624 -16.57 -5.19 5.95
N ARG A 625 -15.57 -5.88 5.40
CA ARG A 625 -15.54 -6.25 3.98
C ARG A 625 -15.35 -7.76 3.87
N ILE A 626 -16.16 -8.38 3.01
CA ILE A 626 -16.03 -9.78 2.64
C ILE A 626 -15.84 -9.82 1.12
N TYR A 627 -14.85 -10.56 0.66
CA TYR A 627 -14.57 -10.77 -0.74
C TYR A 627 -14.43 -12.26 -1.03
N SER A 628 -14.94 -12.70 -2.15
CA SER A 628 -14.75 -14.06 -2.64
C SER A 628 -14.56 -14.08 -4.16
N GLU A 629 -13.73 -15.01 -4.63
CA GLU A 629 -13.52 -15.26 -6.04
C GLU A 629 -13.34 -16.75 -6.32
N ILE A 630 -13.69 -17.15 -7.53
CA ILE A 630 -13.44 -18.47 -8.08
C ILE A 630 -13.18 -18.34 -9.58
N GLY A 631 -12.19 -19.06 -10.09
CA GLY A 631 -11.82 -18.99 -11.49
C GLY A 631 -11.03 -20.19 -11.96
N ALA A 632 -10.97 -20.33 -13.29
CA ALA A 632 -10.15 -21.33 -13.98
C ALA A 632 -9.14 -20.60 -14.86
N GLU A 633 -7.91 -21.08 -14.83
CA GLU A 633 -6.79 -20.59 -15.63
C GLU A 633 -6.19 -21.75 -16.42
N TYR A 634 -5.93 -21.51 -17.68
CA TYR A 634 -5.27 -22.45 -18.58
C TYR A 634 -4.06 -21.82 -19.23
N THR A 635 -2.92 -22.50 -19.20
CA THR A 635 -1.71 -22.11 -19.95
C THR A 635 -1.23 -23.27 -20.80
N GLY A 636 -1.32 -23.11 -22.12
CA GLY A 636 -0.87 -24.08 -23.10
C GLY A 636 0.30 -23.57 -23.92
N LYS A 637 1.30 -24.42 -24.15
CA LYS A 637 2.44 -24.15 -25.02
C LYS A 637 2.43 -25.13 -26.19
N PHE A 638 2.34 -24.60 -27.43
CA PHE A 638 2.24 -25.36 -28.67
C PHE A 638 3.34 -24.90 -29.64
N GLY A 639 4.52 -25.53 -29.53
CA GLY A 639 5.70 -25.05 -30.23
C GLY A 639 6.10 -23.65 -29.74
N GLU A 640 6.14 -22.67 -30.65
CA GLU A 640 6.40 -21.26 -30.34
C GLU A 640 5.17 -20.49 -29.84
N HIS A 641 3.99 -21.07 -29.90
CA HIS A 641 2.74 -20.46 -29.49
C HIS A 641 2.49 -20.72 -27.98
N THR A 642 2.31 -19.69 -27.21
CA THR A 642 1.85 -19.78 -25.82
C THR A 642 0.50 -19.06 -25.69
N VAL A 643 -0.50 -19.74 -25.17
CA VAL A 643 -1.84 -19.19 -24.93
C VAL A 643 -2.16 -19.32 -23.45
N THR A 644 -2.55 -18.23 -22.82
CA THR A 644 -3.09 -18.25 -21.44
C THR A 644 -4.51 -17.72 -21.46
N GLY A 645 -5.45 -18.47 -20.88
CA GLY A 645 -6.85 -18.07 -20.71
C GLY A 645 -7.22 -18.04 -19.24
N LEU A 646 -7.96 -17.03 -18.81
CA LEU A 646 -8.52 -16.90 -17.45
C LEU A 646 -10.01 -16.57 -17.56
N VAL A 647 -10.83 -17.28 -16.79
CA VAL A 647 -12.21 -16.91 -16.49
C VAL A 647 -12.37 -16.86 -14.98
N LEU A 648 -12.84 -15.74 -14.46
CA LEU A 648 -12.93 -15.48 -13.03
C LEU A 648 -14.27 -14.85 -12.70
N TYR A 649 -14.98 -15.39 -11.72
CA TYR A 649 -16.11 -14.75 -11.06
C TYR A 649 -15.67 -14.22 -9.71
N ASN A 650 -16.06 -12.98 -9.39
CA ASN A 650 -15.78 -12.36 -8.09
C ASN A 650 -17.03 -11.66 -7.56
N GLN A 651 -17.06 -11.52 -6.23
CA GLN A 651 -18.06 -10.72 -5.53
C GLN A 651 -17.47 -10.13 -4.26
N GLY A 652 -17.96 -8.95 -3.91
CA GLY A 652 -17.59 -8.26 -2.68
C GLY A 652 -18.79 -7.66 -1.97
N LYS A 653 -18.72 -7.64 -0.65
CA LYS A 653 -19.70 -7.01 0.24
C LYS A 653 -18.96 -6.11 1.22
N TYR A 654 -19.39 -4.85 1.31
CA TYR A 654 -18.87 -3.88 2.26
C TYR A 654 -19.99 -3.38 3.16
N TYR A 655 -19.81 -3.44 4.45
CA TYR A 655 -20.74 -2.96 5.47
C TYR A 655 -20.07 -1.88 6.33
N ASN A 656 -20.80 -0.80 6.55
CA ASN A 656 -20.49 0.27 7.47
C ASN A 656 -21.81 0.69 8.17
N PRO A 657 -21.83 0.89 9.51
CA PRO A 657 -23.05 1.28 10.24
C PRO A 657 -23.69 2.58 9.78
N THR A 658 -22.92 3.47 9.14
CA THR A 658 -23.39 4.76 8.62
C THR A 658 -23.97 4.70 7.21
N LEU A 659 -23.96 3.51 6.58
CA LEU A 659 -24.53 3.35 5.23
C LEU A 659 -26.02 3.62 5.21
N LYS A 660 -26.45 4.40 4.19
CA LYS A 660 -27.84 4.73 3.97
C LYS A 660 -28.73 3.48 3.98
N TYR A 661 -29.80 3.52 4.76
CA TYR A 661 -30.74 2.40 5.00
C TYR A 661 -30.10 1.15 5.63
N ASN A 662 -28.88 1.24 6.15
CA ASN A 662 -28.11 0.12 6.68
C ASN A 662 -27.96 -1.07 5.68
N ILE A 663 -27.96 -0.75 4.38
CA ILE A 663 -27.81 -1.74 3.32
C ILE A 663 -26.33 -1.79 2.93
N PRO A 664 -25.68 -2.98 2.98
CA PRO A 664 -24.29 -3.12 2.55
C PRO A 664 -24.09 -2.74 1.08
N ASN A 665 -22.90 -2.22 0.75
CA ASN A 665 -22.48 -2.11 -0.65
C ASN A 665 -22.11 -3.49 -1.17
N GLY A 666 -22.48 -3.78 -2.42
CA GLY A 666 -22.19 -5.03 -3.08
C GLY A 666 -21.74 -4.82 -4.50
N TYR A 667 -20.80 -5.64 -4.96
CA TYR A 667 -20.47 -5.74 -6.37
C TYR A 667 -20.26 -7.19 -6.74
N GLN A 668 -20.41 -7.48 -8.02
CA GLN A 668 -20.08 -8.79 -8.60
C GLN A 668 -19.56 -8.59 -10.01
N GLY A 669 -18.69 -9.50 -10.44
CA GLY A 669 -18.07 -9.41 -11.75
C GLY A 669 -17.71 -10.76 -12.32
N LEU A 670 -17.82 -10.85 -13.64
CA LEU A 670 -17.25 -11.93 -14.45
C LEU A 670 -16.13 -11.32 -15.30
N VAL A 671 -14.96 -11.91 -15.23
CA VAL A 671 -13.76 -11.46 -15.96
C VAL A 671 -13.28 -12.58 -16.86
N GLY A 672 -13.06 -12.26 -18.13
CA GLY A 672 -12.39 -13.11 -19.09
C GLY A 672 -11.10 -12.45 -19.57
N ARG A 673 -10.01 -13.20 -19.66
CA ARG A 673 -8.72 -12.76 -20.18
C ARG A 673 -8.14 -13.84 -21.07
N VAL A 674 -7.60 -13.44 -22.21
CA VAL A 674 -6.82 -14.32 -23.08
C VAL A 674 -5.55 -13.58 -23.49
N THR A 675 -4.39 -14.20 -23.26
CA THR A 675 -3.10 -13.71 -23.74
C THR A 675 -2.53 -14.70 -24.77
N TYR A 676 -1.91 -14.16 -25.79
CA TYR A 676 -1.23 -14.91 -26.83
C TYR A 676 0.19 -14.38 -27.03
N ASN A 677 1.15 -15.29 -27.06
CA ASN A 677 2.55 -15.00 -27.30
C ASN A 677 3.09 -15.97 -28.36
N TYR A 678 3.64 -15.45 -29.44
CA TYR A 678 4.31 -16.19 -30.49
C TYR A 678 5.81 -15.91 -30.47
N GLY A 679 6.61 -16.89 -30.03
CA GLY A 679 8.07 -16.83 -30.04
C GLY A 679 8.67 -15.61 -29.34
N ASN A 680 7.97 -15.01 -28.35
CA ASN A 680 8.27 -13.73 -27.70
C ASN A 680 8.32 -12.51 -28.66
N ARG A 681 7.90 -12.68 -29.91
CA ARG A 681 7.90 -11.62 -30.95
C ARG A 681 6.58 -10.88 -31.03
N TYR A 682 5.49 -11.61 -31.15
CA TYR A 682 4.14 -11.04 -31.27
C TYR A 682 3.34 -11.37 -30.04
N LEU A 683 2.85 -10.32 -29.40
CA LEU A 683 2.11 -10.39 -28.15
C LEU A 683 0.73 -9.80 -28.35
N ALA A 684 -0.31 -10.48 -27.88
CA ALA A 684 -1.68 -9.97 -27.93
C ALA A 684 -2.40 -10.32 -26.63
N GLU A 685 -3.26 -9.43 -26.18
CA GLU A 685 -4.09 -9.64 -25.00
C GLU A 685 -5.50 -9.07 -25.23
N VAL A 686 -6.50 -9.84 -24.84
CA VAL A 686 -7.90 -9.46 -24.82
C VAL A 686 -8.46 -9.68 -23.43
N ASN A 687 -9.06 -8.63 -22.87
CA ASN A 687 -9.73 -8.65 -21.58
C ASN A 687 -11.19 -8.23 -21.76
N VAL A 688 -12.09 -8.88 -21.04
CA VAL A 688 -13.51 -8.51 -20.98
C VAL A 688 -13.98 -8.58 -19.54
N GLY A 689 -14.47 -7.46 -19.01
CA GLY A 689 -15.15 -7.39 -17.72
C GLY A 689 -16.66 -7.22 -17.89
N TYR A 690 -17.45 -8.03 -17.19
CA TYR A 690 -18.90 -7.84 -17.05
C TYR A 690 -19.22 -7.65 -15.57
N ASN A 691 -19.42 -6.41 -15.17
CA ASN A 691 -19.46 -6.02 -13.77
C ASN A 691 -20.78 -5.36 -13.40
N GLY A 692 -21.24 -5.61 -12.17
CA GLY A 692 -22.49 -5.10 -11.64
C GLY A 692 -22.34 -4.45 -10.28
N THR A 693 -23.13 -3.40 -10.04
CA THR A 693 -23.25 -2.65 -8.78
C THR A 693 -24.70 -2.39 -8.44
N GLU A 694 -25.03 -2.28 -7.17
CA GLU A 694 -26.38 -1.91 -6.69
C GLU A 694 -26.68 -0.41 -6.83
N ASN A 695 -25.69 0.42 -7.16
CA ASN A 695 -25.86 1.88 -7.25
C ASN A 695 -26.80 2.34 -8.36
N PHE A 696 -27.08 1.48 -9.34
CA PHE A 696 -27.96 1.79 -10.47
C PHE A 696 -29.30 1.02 -10.44
N ALA A 697 -30.29 1.56 -11.15
CA ALA A 697 -31.60 0.94 -11.27
C ALA A 697 -31.54 -0.46 -11.88
N PRO A 698 -32.49 -1.36 -11.54
CA PRO A 698 -32.63 -2.64 -12.21
C PRO A 698 -32.61 -2.48 -13.75
N GLY A 699 -31.85 -3.32 -14.44
CA GLY A 699 -31.63 -3.23 -15.89
C GLY A 699 -30.42 -2.39 -16.30
N LYS A 700 -29.90 -1.51 -15.44
CA LYS A 700 -28.68 -0.69 -15.69
C LYS A 700 -27.50 -1.05 -14.78
N ARG A 701 -27.68 -2.05 -13.90
CA ARG A 701 -26.68 -2.47 -12.92
C ARG A 701 -25.41 -3.05 -13.50
N PHE A 702 -25.48 -3.67 -14.67
CA PHE A 702 -24.36 -4.38 -15.29
C PHE A 702 -23.84 -3.63 -16.50
N GLY A 703 -22.50 -3.59 -16.64
CA GLY A 703 -21.81 -2.99 -17.76
C GLY A 703 -20.73 -3.90 -18.34
N TRP A 704 -20.50 -3.79 -19.67
CA TRP A 704 -19.43 -4.46 -20.40
C TRP A 704 -18.25 -3.54 -20.61
N PHE A 705 -17.05 -4.05 -20.33
CA PHE A 705 -15.80 -3.28 -20.37
C PHE A 705 -14.71 -4.09 -21.07
N PRO A 706 -14.65 -4.07 -22.41
CA PRO A 706 -13.61 -4.74 -23.18
C PRO A 706 -12.33 -3.89 -23.24
N ALA A 707 -11.17 -4.57 -23.28
CA ALA A 707 -9.87 -3.98 -23.52
C ALA A 707 -8.98 -4.92 -24.33
N TYR A 708 -8.12 -4.33 -25.16
CA TYR A 708 -7.23 -5.01 -26.10
C TYR A 708 -5.83 -4.42 -25.97
N SER A 709 -4.81 -5.24 -26.14
CA SER A 709 -3.44 -4.76 -26.33
C SER A 709 -2.63 -5.64 -27.24
N LEU A 710 -1.67 -5.02 -27.90
CA LEU A 710 -0.73 -5.65 -28.82
C LEU A 710 0.69 -5.22 -28.46
N GLY A 711 1.64 -6.13 -28.67
CA GLY A 711 3.05 -5.87 -28.50
C GLY A 711 3.88 -6.54 -29.59
N TRP A 712 4.92 -5.86 -30.03
CA TRP A 712 5.85 -6.37 -31.01
C TRP A 712 7.28 -6.16 -30.52
N VAL A 713 8.01 -7.26 -30.33
CA VAL A 713 9.42 -7.23 -29.93
C VAL A 713 10.26 -7.35 -31.21
N LEU A 714 10.68 -6.20 -31.72
CA LEU A 714 11.39 -6.10 -32.99
C LEU A 714 12.76 -6.80 -32.95
N THR A 715 13.43 -6.78 -31.82
CA THR A 715 14.77 -7.39 -31.64
C THR A 715 14.74 -8.92 -31.67
N GLU A 716 13.55 -9.54 -31.49
CA GLU A 716 13.39 -10.99 -31.61
C GLU A 716 13.08 -11.46 -33.05
N GLU A 717 12.95 -10.53 -33.99
CA GLU A 717 12.71 -10.88 -35.38
C GLU A 717 13.96 -11.50 -36.02
N PRO A 718 13.80 -12.56 -36.86
CA PRO A 718 14.92 -13.24 -37.51
C PRO A 718 15.77 -12.34 -38.42
N TYR A 719 15.16 -11.31 -39.00
CA TYR A 719 15.83 -10.33 -39.88
C TYR A 719 16.47 -9.16 -39.12
N PHE A 720 16.22 -9.04 -37.82
CA PHE A 720 16.81 -7.96 -37.06
C PHE A 720 18.27 -8.26 -36.73
N PRO A 721 19.20 -7.40 -37.13
CA PRO A 721 20.63 -7.65 -36.86
C PRO A 721 20.89 -7.56 -35.36
N ARG A 722 21.30 -8.69 -34.77
CA ARG A 722 21.77 -8.70 -33.39
C ARG A 722 23.02 -7.84 -33.30
N ASN A 723 22.96 -6.77 -32.53
CA ASN A 723 24.06 -5.88 -32.28
C ASN A 723 24.13 -5.54 -30.79
N GLU A 724 25.33 -5.16 -30.36
CA GLU A 724 25.57 -4.84 -28.94
C GLU A 724 24.97 -3.47 -28.55
N VAL A 725 24.63 -2.62 -29.51
CA VAL A 725 24.12 -1.25 -29.26
C VAL A 725 22.66 -1.28 -28.87
N LEU A 726 21.80 -1.92 -29.68
CA LEU A 726 20.36 -2.03 -29.42
C LEU A 726 20.03 -3.47 -29.01
N SER A 727 20.01 -3.73 -27.69
CA SER A 727 19.81 -5.06 -27.12
C SER A 727 18.35 -5.48 -27.07
N PHE A 728 17.42 -4.52 -26.90
CA PHE A 728 15.98 -4.79 -26.83
C PHE A 728 15.18 -3.61 -27.36
N LEU A 729 14.16 -3.92 -28.18
CA LEU A 729 13.18 -2.94 -28.66
C LEU A 729 11.80 -3.59 -28.74
N LYS A 730 10.86 -3.10 -27.93
CA LYS A 730 9.45 -3.49 -27.94
C LYS A 730 8.57 -2.26 -28.15
N ILE A 731 7.64 -2.34 -29.08
CA ILE A 731 6.56 -1.38 -29.28
C ILE A 731 5.27 -2.02 -28.81
N ARG A 732 4.45 -1.26 -28.10
CA ARG A 732 3.18 -1.75 -27.56
C ARG A 732 2.09 -0.70 -27.67
N GLY A 733 0.85 -1.19 -27.77
CA GLY A 733 -0.33 -0.34 -27.80
C GLY A 733 -1.50 -1.01 -27.11
N SER A 734 -2.32 -0.22 -26.44
CA SER A 734 -3.56 -0.70 -25.82
C SER A 734 -4.71 0.25 -26.04
N TYR A 735 -5.92 -0.32 -26.13
CA TYR A 735 -7.19 0.38 -26.23
C TYR A 735 -8.22 -0.36 -25.41
N GLY A 736 -9.05 0.36 -24.66
CA GLY A 736 -10.13 -0.30 -23.92
C GLY A 736 -11.03 0.67 -23.18
N THR A 737 -12.08 0.09 -22.60
CA THR A 737 -13.07 0.80 -21.80
C THR A 737 -13.04 0.28 -20.36
N VAL A 738 -13.19 1.20 -19.41
CA VAL A 738 -13.29 0.89 -17.98
C VAL A 738 -14.46 1.70 -17.41
N GLY A 739 -15.29 1.08 -16.57
CA GLY A 739 -16.40 1.75 -15.91
C GLY A 739 -15.98 2.31 -14.53
N ASN A 740 -16.76 3.26 -14.01
CA ASN A 740 -16.66 3.73 -12.63
C ASN A 740 -18.09 3.79 -12.05
N ASP A 741 -18.29 3.16 -10.89
CA ASP A 741 -19.57 3.12 -10.16
C ASP A 741 -19.60 4.06 -8.95
N LYS A 742 -18.53 4.80 -8.70
CA LYS A 742 -18.47 5.79 -7.64
C LYS A 742 -19.19 7.07 -8.09
N ILE A 743 -20.37 7.28 -7.55
CA ILE A 743 -21.30 8.36 -7.93
C ILE A 743 -21.37 9.48 -6.88
N GLY A 744 -20.27 9.75 -6.19
CA GLY A 744 -20.16 10.92 -5.32
C GLY A 744 -20.86 10.81 -3.97
N GLY A 745 -20.55 9.79 -3.18
CA GLY A 745 -20.93 9.70 -1.76
C GLY A 745 -22.38 9.31 -1.48
N ASP A 746 -23.34 9.66 -2.34
CA ASP A 746 -24.75 9.27 -2.23
C ASP A 746 -25.01 7.90 -2.86
N ARG A 747 -25.93 7.15 -2.26
CA ARG A 747 -26.33 5.81 -2.74
C ARG A 747 -27.77 5.83 -3.20
N PHE A 748 -28.09 4.95 -4.14
CA PHE A 748 -29.45 4.78 -4.65
C PHE A 748 -30.03 6.08 -5.22
N LEU A 749 -29.20 6.86 -5.91
CA LEU A 749 -29.64 8.12 -6.55
C LEU A 749 -30.73 7.92 -7.61
N TYR A 750 -31.02 6.68 -8.00
CA TYR A 750 -32.15 6.37 -8.87
C TYR A 750 -33.50 6.33 -8.13
N LEU A 751 -33.50 6.29 -6.79
CA LEU A 751 -34.69 6.35 -5.97
C LEU A 751 -34.92 7.77 -5.48
N PRO A 752 -36.13 8.29 -5.49
CA PRO A 752 -36.43 9.53 -4.79
C PRO A 752 -36.21 9.35 -3.30
N SER A 753 -35.60 10.34 -2.65
CA SER A 753 -35.50 10.30 -1.20
C SER A 753 -36.86 10.68 -0.56
N VAL A 754 -37.05 10.15 0.65
CA VAL A 754 -38.27 10.38 1.44
C VAL A 754 -38.37 11.83 1.82
N TYR A 755 -39.61 12.33 2.00
CA TYR A 755 -39.88 13.65 2.56
C TYR A 755 -39.20 13.81 3.93
N THR A 756 -38.50 14.92 4.10
CA THR A 756 -37.89 15.27 5.39
C THR A 756 -38.76 16.34 6.08
N TYR A 757 -39.05 16.11 7.34
CA TYR A 757 -39.69 17.10 8.21
C TYR A 757 -38.57 17.94 8.84
N THR A 758 -38.56 19.26 8.56
CA THR A 758 -37.58 20.18 9.14
C THR A 758 -38.28 21.37 9.75
N GLY A 759 -37.88 21.78 10.94
CA GLY A 759 -38.43 22.95 11.62
C GLY A 759 -38.23 24.25 10.86
N SER A 760 -37.28 24.31 9.92
CA SER A 760 -37.06 25.46 9.04
C SER A 760 -38.17 25.67 7.99
N ASN A 761 -39.02 24.68 7.76
CA ASN A 761 -40.14 24.72 6.82
C ASN A 761 -41.46 24.75 7.55
N SER A 762 -41.53 25.27 8.74
CA SER A 762 -42.75 25.38 9.52
C SER A 762 -43.67 26.47 8.98
N TYR A 763 -44.96 26.15 8.86
CA TYR A 763 -46.01 27.11 8.63
C TYR A 763 -46.63 27.54 9.96
N TYR A 764 -46.87 28.80 10.10
CA TYR A 764 -47.41 29.37 11.32
C TYR A 764 -48.86 29.83 11.05
N PHE A 765 -49.78 29.34 11.85
CA PHE A 765 -51.20 29.73 11.81
C PHE A 765 -51.56 30.45 13.10
N GLY A 766 -52.35 31.56 13.00
CA GLY A 766 -52.75 32.39 14.11
C GLY A 766 -52.40 33.85 13.92
N GLU A 767 -52.74 34.70 14.87
CA GLU A 767 -52.45 36.13 14.83
C GLU A 767 -51.02 36.43 15.26
N VAL A 768 -50.30 37.24 14.51
CA VAL A 768 -48.94 37.69 14.84
C VAL A 768 -48.96 38.49 16.14
N GLY A 769 -48.28 37.97 17.16
CA GLY A 769 -48.16 38.69 18.46
C GLY A 769 -49.01 38.11 19.61
N SER A 770 -49.93 37.18 19.38
CA SER A 770 -50.74 36.61 20.46
C SER A 770 -50.57 35.11 20.71
N SER A 771 -50.58 34.26 19.72
CA SER A 771 -50.20 32.87 19.77
C SER A 771 -50.34 32.24 18.37
N TYR A 772 -49.26 32.17 17.63
CA TYR A 772 -49.27 31.34 16.43
C TYR A 772 -48.67 29.97 16.71
N VAL A 773 -49.30 28.97 16.16
CA VAL A 773 -48.83 27.59 16.28
C VAL A 773 -48.06 27.22 15.01
N GLY A 774 -46.80 26.82 15.22
CA GLY A 774 -45.96 26.36 14.10
C GLY A 774 -46.24 24.88 13.81
N TYR A 775 -46.55 24.59 12.56
CA TYR A 775 -46.65 23.20 12.04
C TYR A 775 -45.45 22.89 11.18
N VAL A 776 -44.76 21.82 11.50
CA VAL A 776 -43.59 21.42 10.75
C VAL A 776 -43.99 20.95 9.35
N GLY A 777 -43.43 21.62 8.35
CA GLY A 777 -43.64 21.27 6.95
C GLY A 777 -42.70 20.11 6.54
N SER A 778 -42.98 19.52 5.37
CA SER A 778 -42.11 18.49 4.76
C SER A 778 -41.65 18.93 3.38
N ASN A 779 -40.39 18.63 3.08
CA ASN A 779 -39.82 18.83 1.74
C ASN A 779 -39.33 17.52 1.18
N GLU A 780 -39.43 17.36 -0.12
CA GLU A 780 -38.67 16.31 -0.83
C GLU A 780 -37.18 16.62 -0.73
N SER A 781 -36.41 15.69 -0.15
CA SER A 781 -35.02 15.95 0.12
C SER A 781 -34.13 15.76 -1.11
N LYS A 782 -34.47 14.84 -2.02
CA LYS A 782 -33.76 14.65 -3.29
C LYS A 782 -34.62 13.87 -4.30
N ALA A 783 -34.71 14.38 -5.50
CA ALA A 783 -35.39 13.70 -6.60
C ALA A 783 -34.55 12.58 -7.14
N GLY A 784 -35.13 11.41 -7.42
CA GLY A 784 -34.42 10.26 -7.99
C GLY A 784 -34.28 10.37 -9.51
N ASN A 785 -33.22 9.74 -10.05
CA ASN A 785 -33.03 9.60 -11.49
C ASN A 785 -32.83 8.13 -11.88
N PRO A 786 -33.86 7.43 -12.40
CA PRO A 786 -33.72 6.04 -12.81
C PRO A 786 -32.85 5.83 -14.05
N ASP A 787 -32.47 6.92 -14.74
CA ASP A 787 -31.65 6.88 -15.95
C ASP A 787 -30.14 6.89 -15.68
N LEU A 788 -29.74 6.97 -14.42
CA LEU A 788 -28.33 6.90 -14.04
C LEU A 788 -27.64 5.65 -14.54
N THR A 789 -26.43 5.82 -15.05
CA THR A 789 -25.61 4.76 -15.63
C THR A 789 -24.13 4.96 -15.24
N TRP A 790 -23.31 4.06 -15.70
CA TRP A 790 -21.88 4.04 -15.51
C TRP A 790 -21.18 5.27 -16.09
N GLU A 791 -20.27 5.86 -15.33
CA GLU A 791 -19.20 6.69 -15.88
C GLU A 791 -18.27 5.76 -16.66
N LYS A 792 -17.92 6.12 -17.90
CA LYS A 792 -17.13 5.31 -18.82
C LYS A 792 -15.85 6.02 -19.21
N ALA A 793 -14.70 5.42 -18.88
CA ALA A 793 -13.39 5.85 -19.33
C ALA A 793 -12.98 5.06 -20.58
N ILE A 794 -12.75 5.73 -21.68
CA ILE A 794 -12.17 5.19 -22.91
C ILE A 794 -10.71 5.58 -22.93
N LYS A 795 -9.82 4.61 -22.87
CA LYS A 795 -8.38 4.81 -22.75
C LYS A 795 -7.64 4.19 -23.90
N TRP A 796 -6.61 4.87 -24.38
CA TRP A 796 -5.63 4.30 -25.27
C TRP A 796 -4.22 4.75 -24.86
N ASN A 797 -3.26 3.88 -25.16
CA ASN A 797 -1.87 4.04 -24.81
C ASN A 797 -0.98 3.50 -25.93
N VAL A 798 0.08 4.21 -26.26
CA VAL A 798 1.16 3.74 -27.13
C VAL A 798 2.47 3.91 -26.38
N GLY A 799 3.28 2.86 -26.33
CA GLY A 799 4.54 2.88 -25.60
C GLY A 799 5.66 2.12 -26.31
N ALA A 800 6.88 2.45 -25.90
CA ALA A 800 8.08 1.76 -26.33
C ALA A 800 8.99 1.46 -25.15
N ASP A 801 9.55 0.25 -25.15
CA ASP A 801 10.57 -0.18 -24.20
C ASP A 801 11.85 -0.47 -24.99
N VAL A 802 12.96 0.20 -24.63
CA VAL A 802 14.22 0.14 -25.36
C VAL A 802 15.37 -0.12 -24.37
N LYS A 803 16.29 -1.00 -24.73
CA LYS A 803 17.52 -1.23 -23.97
C LYS A 803 18.73 -1.16 -24.91
N PHE A 804 19.80 -0.56 -24.41
CA PHE A 804 21.04 -0.39 -25.17
C PHE A 804 22.22 -0.98 -24.40
N TRP A 805 23.25 -1.42 -25.14
CA TRP A 805 24.54 -1.93 -24.66
C TRP A 805 24.43 -3.03 -23.61
N GLY A 806 23.60 -4.06 -23.88
CA GLY A 806 23.39 -5.18 -22.95
C GLY A 806 22.75 -4.72 -21.65
N ASP A 807 21.69 -3.89 -21.76
CA ASP A 807 20.88 -3.37 -20.66
C ASP A 807 21.55 -2.27 -19.79
N ARG A 808 22.70 -1.73 -20.19
CA ARG A 808 23.33 -0.59 -19.48
C ARG A 808 22.48 0.67 -19.50
N ILE A 809 21.72 0.88 -20.58
CA ILE A 809 20.77 1.99 -20.71
C ILE A 809 19.40 1.41 -21.00
N GLY A 810 18.44 1.71 -20.15
CA GLY A 810 17.03 1.38 -20.32
C GLY A 810 16.20 2.65 -20.52
N LEU A 811 15.25 2.64 -21.47
CA LEU A 811 14.30 3.69 -21.74
C LEU A 811 12.91 3.10 -21.86
N THR A 812 11.95 3.62 -21.09
CA THR A 812 10.52 3.33 -21.26
C THR A 812 9.81 4.65 -21.49
N PHE A 813 8.96 4.71 -22.51
CA PHE A 813 8.15 5.87 -22.84
C PHE A 813 6.73 5.46 -23.18
N ASP A 814 5.74 6.18 -22.63
CA ASP A 814 4.33 6.01 -22.91
C ASP A 814 3.67 7.35 -23.24
N TYR A 815 2.85 7.37 -24.29
CA TYR A 815 1.85 8.40 -24.54
C TYR A 815 0.47 7.84 -24.30
N PHE A 816 -0.36 8.56 -23.53
CA PHE A 816 -1.70 8.12 -23.16
C PHE A 816 -2.75 9.19 -23.43
N MET A 817 -3.97 8.74 -23.69
CA MET A 817 -5.17 9.56 -23.75
C MET A 817 -6.34 8.83 -23.14
N GLU A 818 -7.12 9.54 -22.36
CA GLU A 818 -8.36 9.10 -21.76
C GLU A 818 -9.48 10.09 -22.08
N HIS A 819 -10.58 9.57 -22.61
CA HIS A 819 -11.86 10.27 -22.70
C HIS A 819 -12.80 9.67 -21.67
N ARG A 820 -13.37 10.52 -20.83
CA ARG A 820 -14.32 10.09 -19.81
C ARG A 820 -15.67 10.72 -20.12
N ASP A 821 -16.66 9.85 -20.33
CA ASP A 821 -18.04 10.20 -20.65
C ASP A 821 -18.96 9.79 -19.51
N ASN A 822 -20.15 10.37 -19.47
CA ASN A 822 -21.18 10.06 -18.48
C ASN A 822 -20.75 10.40 -17.03
N ILE A 823 -19.89 11.40 -16.84
CA ILE A 823 -19.53 11.85 -15.49
C ILE A 823 -20.78 12.43 -14.84
N LEU A 824 -21.03 12.05 -13.60
CA LEU A 824 -22.18 12.52 -12.84
C LEU A 824 -22.02 14.00 -12.50
N CYS A 825 -23.00 14.81 -12.92
CA CYS A 825 -23.05 16.25 -12.68
C CYS A 825 -24.29 16.66 -11.90
N ASN A 826 -24.15 17.62 -11.00
CA ASN A 826 -25.29 18.32 -10.43
C ASN A 826 -25.91 19.24 -11.50
N ARG A 827 -27.24 19.48 -11.41
CA ARG A 827 -27.95 20.37 -12.31
C ARG A 827 -27.88 21.80 -11.79
N ASN A 828 -27.10 22.62 -12.48
CA ASN A 828 -26.90 24.03 -12.12
C ASN A 828 -27.69 25.00 -13.01
N THR A 829 -28.17 24.53 -14.18
CA THR A 829 -28.88 25.36 -15.16
C THR A 829 -30.39 25.35 -14.99
N VAL A 830 -30.90 24.54 -14.06
CA VAL A 830 -32.35 24.47 -13.81
C VAL A 830 -32.80 25.71 -13.02
N PRO A 831 -33.74 26.50 -13.54
CA PRO A 831 -34.20 27.70 -12.86
C PRO A 831 -34.87 27.41 -11.51
N THR A 832 -34.63 28.27 -10.52
CA THR A 832 -35.19 28.13 -9.16
C THR A 832 -36.71 28.20 -9.13
N ILE A 833 -37.35 28.71 -10.17
CA ILE A 833 -38.82 28.78 -10.29
C ILE A 833 -39.55 27.44 -10.22
N ILE A 834 -38.79 26.33 -10.46
CA ILE A 834 -39.39 24.99 -10.29
C ILE A 834 -39.71 24.66 -8.83
N GLY A 835 -39.26 25.47 -7.85
CA GLY A 835 -39.53 25.31 -6.42
C GLY A 835 -38.73 24.19 -5.73
N ILE A 836 -37.77 23.57 -6.42
CA ILE A 836 -36.86 22.56 -5.85
C ILE A 836 -35.47 23.20 -5.69
N SER A 837 -34.88 23.06 -4.51
CA SER A 837 -33.51 23.51 -4.29
C SER A 837 -32.53 22.81 -5.24
N ALA A 838 -31.54 23.54 -5.79
CA ALA A 838 -30.55 22.99 -6.69
C ALA A 838 -29.81 21.77 -6.09
N SER A 839 -29.60 21.74 -4.76
CA SER A 839 -29.03 20.62 -4.04
C SER A 839 -29.90 19.36 -4.03
N ASN A 840 -31.20 19.50 -4.25
CA ASN A 840 -32.19 18.42 -4.25
C ASN A 840 -32.57 17.97 -5.66
N LEU A 841 -32.06 18.62 -6.69
CA LEU A 841 -32.22 18.16 -8.06
C LEU A 841 -31.50 16.85 -8.28
N PRO A 842 -32.05 15.95 -9.12
CA PRO A 842 -31.37 14.71 -9.44
C PRO A 842 -30.11 14.98 -10.24
N ALA A 843 -29.05 14.27 -9.93
CA ALA A 843 -27.82 14.29 -10.73
C ALA A 843 -28.02 13.56 -12.06
N TYR A 844 -27.26 13.93 -13.10
CA TYR A 844 -27.31 13.36 -14.45
C TYR A 844 -25.91 12.98 -14.95
N ASN A 845 -25.83 11.94 -15.77
CA ASN A 845 -24.62 11.48 -16.46
C ASN A 845 -24.40 12.31 -17.74
N MET A 846 -24.00 13.57 -17.62
CA MET A 846 -23.80 14.46 -18.77
C MET A 846 -22.38 15.01 -18.89
N GLY A 847 -21.57 14.85 -17.86
CA GLY A 847 -20.23 15.41 -17.86
C GLY A 847 -19.28 14.65 -18.77
N ARG A 848 -18.34 15.37 -19.38
CA ARG A 848 -17.29 14.81 -20.24
C ARG A 848 -15.96 15.48 -19.95
N MET A 849 -14.91 14.68 -19.93
CA MET A 849 -13.55 15.14 -19.65
C MET A 849 -12.53 14.39 -20.52
N ARG A 850 -11.48 15.07 -20.91
CA ARG A 850 -10.32 14.46 -21.57
C ARG A 850 -9.09 14.62 -20.69
N ASN A 851 -8.30 13.57 -20.56
CA ASN A 851 -6.99 13.61 -19.92
C ASN A 851 -5.96 12.98 -20.85
N SER A 852 -4.84 13.64 -21.11
CA SER A 852 -3.79 13.17 -22.01
C SER A 852 -2.42 13.59 -21.50
N GLY A 853 -1.41 12.83 -21.89
CA GLY A 853 -0.04 13.13 -21.46
C GLY A 853 0.94 12.06 -21.83
N TRP A 854 2.09 12.13 -21.23
CA TRP A 854 3.18 11.19 -21.44
C TRP A 854 3.91 10.93 -20.13
N ASP A 855 4.39 9.71 -19.97
CA ASP A 855 5.24 9.29 -18.84
C ASP A 855 6.38 8.41 -19.33
N GLY A 856 7.48 8.40 -18.61
CA GLY A 856 8.63 7.59 -19.00
C GLY A 856 9.68 7.51 -17.91
N GLU A 857 10.63 6.64 -18.17
CA GLU A 857 11.75 6.32 -17.30
C GLU A 857 13.00 6.14 -18.13
N ILE A 858 14.10 6.68 -17.67
CA ILE A 858 15.44 6.41 -18.17
C ILE A 858 16.28 5.84 -17.04
N SER A 859 16.96 4.75 -17.28
CA SER A 859 17.91 4.15 -16.34
C SER A 859 19.26 3.96 -17.00
N VAL A 860 20.32 4.25 -16.27
CA VAL A 860 21.71 4.04 -16.70
C VAL A 860 22.44 3.35 -15.56
N GLY A 861 23.04 2.21 -15.86
CA GLY A 861 23.85 1.48 -14.89
C GLY A 861 24.98 0.74 -15.56
N ASP A 862 26.16 0.76 -14.95
CA ASP A 862 27.33 0.02 -15.41
C ASP A 862 28.28 -0.28 -14.24
N ARG A 863 29.26 -1.14 -14.52
CA ARG A 863 30.36 -1.47 -13.62
C ARG A 863 31.70 -1.11 -14.28
N ILE A 864 32.49 -0.31 -13.61
CA ILE A 864 33.83 0.07 -14.03
C ILE A 864 34.81 -0.41 -12.97
N GLY A 865 35.47 -1.54 -13.24
CA GLY A 865 36.31 -2.21 -12.24
C GLY A 865 35.47 -2.64 -11.02
N ASP A 866 35.87 -2.18 -9.83
CA ASP A 866 35.15 -2.45 -8.57
C ASP A 866 33.99 -1.48 -8.29
N TRP A 867 33.84 -0.45 -9.12
CA TRP A 867 32.78 0.55 -8.97
C TRP A 867 31.53 0.15 -9.76
N SER A 868 30.38 0.12 -9.09
CA SER A 868 29.09 0.01 -9.75
C SER A 868 28.27 1.28 -9.54
N TYR A 869 27.64 1.79 -10.60
CA TYR A 869 26.78 2.94 -10.52
C TYR A 869 25.44 2.67 -11.17
N PHE A 870 24.40 3.29 -10.66
CA PHE A 870 23.06 3.22 -11.20
C PHE A 870 22.37 4.57 -11.01
N VAL A 871 21.85 5.11 -12.10
CA VAL A 871 21.07 6.35 -12.13
C VAL A 871 19.74 6.08 -12.79
N LYS A 872 18.66 6.48 -12.16
CA LYS A 872 17.31 6.34 -12.66
C LYS A 872 16.60 7.69 -12.58
N ALA A 873 16.03 8.12 -13.70
CA ALA A 873 15.19 9.31 -13.78
C ALA A 873 13.83 8.93 -14.35
N ASN A 874 12.76 9.50 -13.82
CA ASN A 874 11.43 9.37 -14.37
C ASN A 874 10.76 10.71 -14.53
N PHE A 875 9.79 10.78 -15.44
CA PHE A 875 9.03 11.98 -15.72
C PHE A 875 7.58 11.64 -16.00
N THR A 876 6.69 12.57 -15.68
CA THR A 876 5.26 12.46 -15.93
C THR A 876 4.68 13.82 -16.24
N TYR A 877 3.95 13.92 -17.33
CA TYR A 877 3.14 15.07 -17.68
C TYR A 877 1.73 14.62 -17.98
N ALA A 878 0.74 15.22 -17.32
CA ALA A 878 -0.66 14.96 -17.54
C ALA A 878 -1.45 16.28 -17.60
N HIS A 879 -2.29 16.41 -18.60
CA HIS A 879 -3.14 17.57 -18.80
C HIS A 879 -4.58 17.14 -19.01
N ASN A 880 -5.46 17.62 -18.14
CA ASN A 880 -6.88 17.36 -18.26
C ASN A 880 -7.63 18.59 -18.78
N LYS A 881 -8.81 18.37 -19.39
CA LYS A 881 -9.69 19.40 -19.90
C LYS A 881 -11.14 18.99 -19.72
N ILE A 882 -11.94 19.83 -19.10
CA ILE A 882 -13.39 19.66 -19.02
C ILE A 882 -13.95 19.94 -20.41
N LEU A 883 -14.64 18.97 -21.00
CA LEU A 883 -15.25 19.11 -22.32
C LEU A 883 -16.72 19.52 -22.23
N GLU A 884 -17.42 19.01 -21.20
CA GLU A 884 -18.85 19.27 -21.00
C GLU A 884 -19.20 19.13 -19.51
N GLN A 885 -19.96 20.07 -18.99
CA GLN A 885 -20.60 20.05 -17.68
C GLN A 885 -21.85 20.93 -17.68
N ASP A 886 -22.74 20.76 -16.69
CA ASP A 886 -23.92 21.63 -16.54
C ASP A 886 -23.51 22.98 -15.99
N GLU A 887 -23.19 23.92 -16.86
CA GLU A 887 -22.68 25.25 -16.52
C GLU A 887 -23.63 26.35 -16.95
N VAL A 888 -23.93 27.26 -16.01
CA VAL A 888 -24.79 28.41 -16.24
C VAL A 888 -24.11 29.35 -17.23
N ILE A 889 -24.90 29.93 -18.15
CA ILE A 889 -24.41 30.95 -19.10
C ILE A 889 -23.76 32.08 -18.29
N ARG A 890 -22.54 32.40 -18.67
CA ARG A 890 -21.73 33.49 -18.09
C ARG A 890 -21.68 34.66 -19.06
N ASN A 891 -21.63 35.88 -18.52
CA ASN A 891 -21.48 37.08 -19.34
C ASN A 891 -20.10 37.15 -20.00
N GLU A 892 -19.09 36.60 -19.38
CA GLU A 892 -17.70 36.67 -19.79
C GLU A 892 -17.10 35.29 -20.02
N ASP A 893 -16.38 35.11 -21.11
CA ASP A 893 -15.81 33.85 -21.52
C ASP A 893 -14.78 33.28 -20.50
N TYR A 894 -14.03 34.16 -19.83
CA TYR A 894 -13.03 33.75 -18.84
C TYR A 894 -13.67 33.18 -17.54
N LEU A 895 -14.96 33.35 -17.31
CA LEU A 895 -15.68 32.77 -16.16
C LEU A 895 -16.11 31.32 -16.37
N TYR A 896 -16.06 30.83 -17.63
CA TYR A 896 -16.39 29.43 -17.90
C TYR A 896 -15.31 28.49 -17.39
N ARG A 897 -15.73 27.40 -16.78
CA ARG A 897 -14.86 26.28 -16.39
C ARG A 897 -14.76 25.22 -17.48
N THR A 898 -15.81 25.08 -18.28
CA THR A 898 -15.83 24.23 -19.48
C THR A 898 -14.75 24.73 -20.47
N GLY A 899 -13.92 23.83 -20.94
CA GLY A 899 -12.77 24.18 -21.79
C GLY A 899 -11.45 24.37 -21.03
N LEU A 900 -11.48 24.43 -19.70
CA LEU A 900 -10.31 24.58 -18.83
C LEU A 900 -9.96 23.29 -18.09
N ARG A 901 -8.85 23.32 -17.36
CA ARG A 901 -8.43 22.24 -16.47
C ARG A 901 -9.38 22.12 -15.27
N TYR A 902 -9.65 20.91 -14.82
CA TYR A 902 -10.23 20.70 -13.51
C TYR A 902 -9.29 21.19 -12.41
N GLY A 903 -9.80 21.99 -11.48
CA GLY A 903 -9.01 22.62 -10.43
C GLY A 903 -8.18 23.82 -10.88
N GLN A 904 -8.54 24.44 -12.03
CA GLN A 904 -7.94 25.71 -12.46
C GLN A 904 -8.18 26.79 -11.41
N PHE A 905 -7.11 27.47 -11.01
CA PHE A 905 -7.23 28.65 -10.17
C PHE A 905 -7.77 29.83 -10.98
N PHE A 906 -8.69 30.56 -10.36
CA PHE A 906 -9.23 31.81 -10.87
C PHE A 906 -8.88 32.92 -9.89
N GLY A 907 -8.44 34.04 -10.41
CA GLY A 907 -8.09 35.21 -9.62
C GLY A 907 -8.06 36.45 -10.49
N TYR A 908 -7.99 37.57 -9.87
CA TYR A 908 -7.78 38.84 -10.57
C TYR A 908 -6.29 38.98 -10.94
N VAL A 909 -6.04 39.53 -12.12
CA VAL A 909 -4.70 39.95 -12.54
C VAL A 909 -4.48 41.36 -12.00
N ALA A 910 -3.50 41.55 -11.15
CA ALA A 910 -3.17 42.88 -10.66
C ALA A 910 -2.65 43.74 -11.80
N ASP A 911 -3.28 44.90 -12.01
CA ASP A 911 -2.94 45.86 -13.06
C ASP A 911 -1.99 46.96 -12.54
N GLY A 912 -1.83 47.06 -11.24
CA GLY A 912 -0.95 48.00 -10.57
C GLY A 912 -1.55 48.53 -9.27
N ILE A 913 -0.89 49.53 -8.71
CA ILE A 913 -1.29 50.24 -7.52
C ILE A 913 -1.46 51.73 -7.91
N PHE A 914 -2.52 52.37 -7.45
CA PHE A 914 -2.66 53.82 -7.62
C PHE A 914 -1.58 54.54 -6.80
N ASN A 915 -0.75 55.34 -7.43
CA ASN A 915 0.35 56.06 -6.78
C ASN A 915 -0.02 57.44 -6.31
N SER A 916 -1.12 58.04 -6.84
CA SER A 916 -1.55 59.39 -6.49
C SER A 916 -3.07 59.55 -6.53
N TRP A 917 -3.56 60.59 -5.88
CA TRP A 917 -4.98 60.98 -5.94
C TRP A 917 -5.42 61.41 -7.35
N GLU A 918 -4.51 61.92 -8.18
CA GLU A 918 -4.80 62.23 -9.58
C GLU A 918 -5.13 60.93 -10.35
N GLU A 919 -4.40 59.82 -10.11
CA GLU A 919 -4.69 58.53 -10.70
C GLU A 919 -6.02 57.97 -10.18
N VAL A 920 -6.27 58.06 -8.86
CA VAL A 920 -7.54 57.61 -8.26
C VAL A 920 -8.74 58.34 -8.83
N ASN A 921 -8.61 59.64 -9.09
CA ASN A 921 -9.67 60.51 -9.59
C ASN A 921 -9.67 60.65 -11.12
N ALA A 922 -8.79 60.00 -11.84
CA ALA A 922 -8.71 60.09 -13.29
C ALA A 922 -9.99 59.63 -13.99
N ALA A 923 -10.39 60.28 -15.04
CA ALA A 923 -11.54 59.89 -15.85
C ALA A 923 -11.27 58.54 -16.52
N GLY A 924 -12.21 57.61 -16.46
CA GLY A 924 -12.10 56.27 -17.07
C GLY A 924 -11.61 55.17 -16.09
N ARG A 925 -11.42 55.46 -14.83
CA ARG A 925 -11.19 54.46 -13.81
C ARG A 925 -12.34 53.45 -13.77
N PRO A 926 -12.08 52.16 -13.71
CA PRO A 926 -13.11 51.14 -13.54
C PRO A 926 -13.94 51.39 -12.27
N GLU A 927 -15.26 51.31 -12.37
CA GLU A 927 -16.13 51.21 -11.19
C GLU A 927 -16.09 49.77 -10.68
N TYR A 928 -15.75 49.59 -9.42
CA TYR A 928 -15.75 48.29 -8.81
C TYR A 928 -17.14 47.95 -8.28
N VAL A 929 -17.66 46.78 -8.69
CA VAL A 929 -19.01 46.31 -8.32
C VAL A 929 -19.12 46.00 -6.82
N MET A 930 -18.04 45.83 -6.11
CA MET A 930 -18.04 45.73 -4.63
C MET A 930 -18.24 47.10 -4.01
N ALA A 931 -19.50 47.52 -4.00
CA ALA A 931 -19.96 48.85 -3.64
C ALA A 931 -19.49 49.39 -2.27
N ASN A 932 -19.15 48.52 -1.32
CA ASN A 932 -18.71 48.89 0.01
C ASN A 932 -17.31 49.51 0.07
N ASN A 933 -16.51 49.36 -0.99
CA ASN A 933 -15.11 49.79 -1.01
C ASN A 933 -14.81 50.92 -2.00
N ASN A 934 -15.77 51.34 -2.87
CA ASN A 934 -15.49 52.37 -3.86
C ASN A 934 -15.09 53.72 -3.25
N ASN A 935 -15.56 54.02 -2.03
CA ASN A 935 -15.19 55.22 -1.30
C ASN A 935 -13.86 55.08 -0.50
N LYS A 936 -13.23 53.94 -0.56
CA LYS A 936 -11.98 53.63 0.18
C LYS A 936 -10.79 53.45 -0.74
N ILE A 937 -10.94 53.72 -2.05
CA ILE A 937 -9.81 53.62 -2.97
C ILE A 937 -8.94 54.85 -2.77
N GLN A 938 -7.69 54.60 -2.49
CA GLN A 938 -6.67 55.59 -2.18
C GLN A 938 -5.30 55.16 -2.75
N PRO A 939 -4.36 56.09 -2.91
CA PRO A 939 -3.00 55.75 -3.30
C PRO A 939 -2.31 54.86 -2.28
N GLY A 940 -1.47 53.86 -2.73
CA GLY A 940 -0.68 52.97 -1.89
C GLY A 940 -1.27 51.60 -1.67
#